data_225fba3a0e674914447bbc3f71ae306a
#
_entry.id   225fba3a0e674914447bbc3f71ae306a
#
_cell.length_a   1.000
_cell.length_b   1.000
_cell.length_c   1.000
_cell.angle_alpha   90.00
_cell.angle_beta   90.00
_cell.angle_gamma   90.00
#
_symmetry.space_group_name_H-M   'P 1'
#
loop_
_entity.id
_entity.type
_entity.pdbx_description
1 polymer ?
#
loop_
_entity_poly.entity_id
_entity_poly.type
_entity_poly.pdbx_seq_one_letter_code
_entity_poly.pdbx_strand_id
1 'polypeptide(L)'
;MAAAALFFLIIPFSYTIGWFGYMRQSSALNILKTGQNVFLTGSAGSGKTYTLNQYINYLRARRVPVAVTASTGIAATHMNGTTIHSWSGIGIKDELSERDLTNLSRKQFLADRLKDTQVLIIDEISMLHAKQLNAVNEVLKYVRKSAAPFGGIQVVVAGDFFQLPPIGNRGESNRDKFAFMSEAWLDAKFHVCYLSEQHRQVSEEANGGLDLDDILNQIRRQHVTFEAIAALENTFDQNIDIQRTRLYTHNLNVNKINDKELADLTGETMRFDATLTGDTKLVETLKKTVRTQDELTLKVGAKVMFIKNNSELGVSNGTMGELIGFAAVKVDDKEKAKSDALKDIDNDKKSADDNSDVDADTSVTTKEKAKTKTKKPAPQKMPVVRLNSGREVVAEPEEWMIEDETGEVLASYEQVPLCLAWAITIHKSQGMTLDAAEIDLSRTFELGQGYVALSRLKSLAGLQLLGMNELSLQLDPLARGADKRFLILSDEADANYAMLDEKSMTQSHEKFILKSGGTLSKSVIDAYANLQKRRREQQQAQQDKKQKLGSQIADKSESTLLATRLLLDESLSIADIAHTRGLAQSTIMRHISDLKRKDPSLACDHLRPDDAVMTAVGNAYVIIKVANNPNDFNDNGTIKIKPIYEHLKQSIDYNTIRLALIFITP
;
A
#
# COMPACT_ATOMS: atom_id res chain seq x y z
N MET A 1 -11.39 -32.13 -26.08
CA MET A 1 -9.93 -32.40 -26.21
C MET A 1 -9.33 -31.98 -27.55
N ALA A 2 -10.02 -31.90 -28.67
CA ALA A 2 -9.45 -31.51 -29.98
C ALA A 2 -9.26 -29.98 -30.17
N ALA A 3 -10.08 -29.13 -29.55
CA ALA A 3 -10.02 -27.67 -29.75
C ALA A 3 -8.82 -26.98 -29.08
N ALA A 4 -8.30 -27.51 -27.97
CA ALA A 4 -7.14 -26.96 -27.30
C ALA A 4 -5.81 -27.25 -28.02
N ALA A 5 -5.77 -28.30 -28.85
CA ALA A 5 -4.59 -28.61 -29.65
C ALA A 5 -4.45 -27.72 -30.90
N LEU A 6 -5.56 -27.13 -31.38
CA LEU A 6 -5.54 -26.23 -32.55
C LEU A 6 -4.95 -24.86 -32.29
N PHE A 7 -4.84 -24.44 -31.02
CA PHE A 7 -4.26 -23.12 -30.66
C PHE A 7 -2.73 -23.08 -30.81
N PHE A 8 -2.09 -24.24 -30.89
CA PHE A 8 -0.62 -24.37 -30.97
C PHE A 8 -0.08 -24.87 -32.31
N LEU A 9 -0.94 -25.25 -33.27
CA LEU A 9 -0.51 -25.79 -34.55
C LEU A 9 -0.94 -24.90 -35.70
N ILE A 10 0.04 -24.58 -36.53
CA ILE A 10 -0.04 -23.97 -37.88
C ILE A 10 0.22 -22.43 -37.88
N ILE A 11 1.50 -22.07 -37.84
CA ILE A 11 2.01 -20.90 -38.58
C ILE A 11 3.26 -21.36 -39.33
N PRO A 12 3.38 -21.19 -40.66
CA PRO A 12 4.61 -21.44 -41.38
C PRO A 12 5.66 -20.42 -40.97
N PHE A 13 6.86 -20.95 -40.67
CA PHE A 13 8.06 -20.25 -40.30
C PHE A 13 8.56 -19.44 -41.51
N SER A 14 8.06 -18.21 -41.70
CA SER A 14 8.71 -17.20 -42.54
C SER A 14 8.14 -15.82 -42.24
N TYR A 15 8.48 -15.28 -41.06
CA TYR A 15 8.48 -13.83 -40.88
C TYR A 15 9.87 -13.41 -40.41
N THR A 16 10.56 -12.68 -41.27
CA THR A 16 11.69 -11.82 -40.94
C THR A 16 11.44 -11.14 -39.63
N ILE A 17 12.45 -11.10 -38.75
CA ILE A 17 12.49 -10.36 -37.51
C ILE A 17 12.25 -8.87 -37.83
N GLY A 18 10.99 -8.50 -38.04
CA GLY A 18 10.52 -7.14 -38.07
C GLY A 18 10.43 -6.64 -36.65
N TRP A 19 10.79 -5.41 -36.42
CA TRP A 19 10.62 -4.70 -35.17
C TRP A 19 9.20 -4.94 -34.64
N PHE A 20 9.05 -5.69 -33.53
CA PHE A 20 7.78 -5.79 -32.82
C PHE A 20 7.48 -4.40 -32.27
N GLY A 21 6.42 -3.77 -32.80
CA GLY A 21 5.94 -2.48 -32.34
C GLY A 21 5.23 -2.69 -31.00
N TYR A 22 5.77 -2.11 -29.97
CA TYR A 22 5.19 -2.19 -28.63
C TYR A 22 3.98 -1.25 -28.51
N MET A 23 2.85 -1.77 -28.00
CA MET A 23 1.62 -0.98 -27.85
C MET A 23 1.76 0.07 -26.74
N ARG A 24 1.40 1.33 -27.05
CA ARG A 24 1.36 2.42 -26.08
C ARG A 24 0.11 2.34 -25.21
N GLN A 25 0.17 2.90 -24.01
CA GLN A 25 -0.99 3.01 -23.12
C GLN A 25 -2.16 3.73 -23.78
N SER A 26 -1.91 4.75 -24.59
CA SER A 26 -2.95 5.47 -25.34
C SER A 26 -3.67 4.60 -26.36
N SER A 27 -2.95 3.75 -27.11
CA SER A 27 -3.52 2.77 -28.05
C SER A 27 -4.38 1.75 -27.32
N ALA A 28 -3.85 1.16 -26.23
CA ALA A 28 -4.59 0.23 -25.39
C ALA A 28 -5.88 0.84 -24.83
N LEU A 29 -5.83 2.11 -24.38
CA LEU A 29 -7.00 2.81 -23.87
C LEU A 29 -8.05 3.04 -24.98
N ASN A 30 -7.65 3.30 -26.21
CA ASN A 30 -8.58 3.43 -27.33
C ASN A 30 -9.26 2.10 -27.65
N ILE A 31 -8.53 0.98 -27.62
CA ILE A 31 -9.11 -0.36 -27.81
C ILE A 31 -10.10 -0.69 -26.67
N LEU A 32 -9.76 -0.43 -25.42
CA LEU A 32 -10.66 -0.60 -24.27
C LEU A 32 -11.99 0.12 -24.45
N LYS A 33 -11.97 1.37 -24.93
CA LYS A 33 -13.17 2.19 -25.14
C LYS A 33 -14.10 1.67 -26.25
N THR A 34 -13.65 0.74 -27.11
CA THR A 34 -14.50 0.14 -28.14
C THR A 34 -15.50 -0.87 -27.61
N GLY A 35 -15.34 -1.30 -26.35
CA GLY A 35 -16.19 -2.31 -25.72
C GLY A 35 -15.83 -3.76 -26.07
N GLN A 36 -14.70 -3.99 -26.71
CA GLN A 36 -14.16 -5.34 -26.93
C GLN A 36 -13.60 -5.93 -25.64
N ASN A 37 -13.61 -7.24 -25.52
CA ASN A 37 -12.90 -7.93 -24.45
C ASN A 37 -11.39 -7.72 -24.62
N VAL A 38 -10.69 -7.32 -23.56
CA VAL A 38 -9.28 -6.97 -23.62
C VAL A 38 -8.48 -7.72 -22.56
N PHE A 39 -7.35 -8.29 -22.99
CA PHE A 39 -6.28 -8.70 -22.09
C PHE A 39 -5.16 -7.66 -22.12
N LEU A 40 -5.03 -6.93 -21.01
CA LEU A 40 -4.01 -5.91 -20.82
C LEU A 40 -2.81 -6.53 -20.09
N THR A 41 -1.70 -6.70 -20.77
CA THR A 41 -0.49 -7.34 -20.24
C THR A 41 0.76 -6.50 -20.45
N GLY A 42 1.89 -6.99 -20.00
CA GLY A 42 3.20 -6.33 -20.07
C GLY A 42 4.01 -6.59 -18.80
N SER A 43 5.27 -6.18 -18.79
CA SER A 43 6.17 -6.34 -17.66
C SER A 43 5.69 -5.63 -16.39
N ALA A 44 6.28 -5.98 -15.26
CA ALA A 44 6.03 -5.27 -14.00
C ALA A 44 6.47 -3.79 -14.17
N GLY A 45 5.58 -2.85 -13.88
CA GLY A 45 5.88 -1.41 -14.06
C GLY A 45 5.43 -0.80 -15.38
N SER A 46 4.88 -1.58 -16.33
CA SER A 46 4.42 -1.08 -17.65
C SER A 46 3.16 -0.19 -17.62
N GLY A 47 2.62 0.12 -16.44
CA GLY A 47 1.49 1.04 -16.31
C GLY A 47 0.11 0.41 -16.51
N LYS A 48 -0.05 -0.92 -16.40
CA LYS A 48 -1.33 -1.63 -16.51
C LYS A 48 -2.42 -1.01 -15.62
N THR A 49 -2.16 -0.90 -14.33
CA THR A 49 -3.10 -0.33 -13.35
C THR A 49 -3.41 1.15 -13.62
N TYR A 50 -2.44 1.91 -14.13
CA TYR A 50 -2.67 3.30 -14.54
C TYR A 50 -3.65 3.38 -15.71
N THR A 51 -3.46 2.57 -16.74
CA THR A 51 -4.35 2.49 -17.92
C THR A 51 -5.76 2.03 -17.52
N LEU A 52 -5.88 1.03 -16.63
CA LEU A 52 -7.17 0.60 -16.08
C LEU A 52 -7.89 1.73 -15.33
N ASN A 53 -7.18 2.48 -14.48
CA ASN A 53 -7.76 3.60 -13.75
C ASN A 53 -8.24 4.72 -14.69
N GLN A 54 -7.53 5.01 -15.76
CA GLN A 54 -8.01 5.94 -16.80
C GLN A 54 -9.30 5.43 -17.43
N TYR A 55 -9.37 4.12 -17.73
CA TYR A 55 -10.56 3.51 -18.33
C TYR A 55 -11.75 3.51 -17.37
N ILE A 56 -11.56 3.15 -16.10
CA ILE A 56 -12.61 3.22 -15.05
C ILE A 56 -13.18 4.64 -14.95
N ASN A 57 -12.32 5.65 -14.90
CA ASN A 57 -12.75 7.06 -14.85
C ASN A 57 -13.52 7.46 -16.10
N TYR A 58 -13.11 6.99 -17.30
CA TYR A 58 -13.82 7.22 -18.54
C TYR A 58 -15.24 6.65 -18.52
N LEU A 59 -15.42 5.41 -18.01
CA LEU A 59 -16.71 4.74 -17.86
C LEU A 59 -17.60 5.43 -16.82
N ARG A 60 -17.08 5.69 -15.62
CA ARG A 60 -17.80 6.34 -14.53
C ARG A 60 -18.27 7.75 -14.90
N ALA A 61 -17.44 8.53 -15.63
CA ALA A 61 -17.83 9.83 -16.14
C ALA A 61 -19.04 9.77 -17.09
N ARG A 62 -19.25 8.63 -17.72
CA ARG A 62 -20.34 8.38 -18.67
C ARG A 62 -21.47 7.53 -18.07
N ARG A 63 -21.44 7.29 -16.75
CA ARG A 63 -22.42 6.48 -16.02
C ARG A 63 -22.57 5.06 -16.55
N VAL A 64 -21.50 4.46 -17.08
CA VAL A 64 -21.47 3.05 -17.45
C VAL A 64 -21.16 2.24 -16.19
N PRO A 65 -22.02 1.28 -15.78
CA PRO A 65 -21.78 0.44 -14.62
C PRO A 65 -20.56 -0.46 -14.83
N VAL A 66 -19.54 -0.30 -13.99
CA VAL A 66 -18.26 -1.03 -14.06
C VAL A 66 -17.96 -1.74 -12.75
N ALA A 67 -17.81 -3.05 -12.82
CA ALA A 67 -17.33 -3.86 -11.70
C ALA A 67 -15.79 -3.88 -11.73
N VAL A 68 -15.19 -3.39 -10.65
CA VAL A 68 -13.74 -3.37 -10.47
C VAL A 68 -13.37 -4.52 -9.53
N THR A 69 -12.68 -5.52 -10.07
CA THR A 69 -12.31 -6.73 -9.31
C THR A 69 -10.85 -7.10 -9.50
N ALA A 70 -10.35 -7.98 -8.63
CA ALA A 70 -9.05 -8.61 -8.79
C ALA A 70 -9.06 -10.05 -8.28
N SER A 71 -8.06 -10.84 -8.65
CA SER A 71 -7.90 -12.22 -8.18
C SER A 71 -7.63 -12.31 -6.67
N THR A 72 -6.96 -11.31 -6.10
CA THR A 72 -6.60 -11.25 -4.68
C THR A 72 -7.21 -10.03 -4.01
N GLY A 73 -7.43 -10.13 -2.69
CA GLY A 73 -7.96 -9.02 -1.90
C GLY A 73 -7.04 -7.80 -1.92
N ILE A 74 -5.74 -8.02 -1.86
CA ILE A 74 -4.74 -6.95 -1.88
C ILE A 74 -4.81 -6.15 -3.19
N ALA A 75 -4.83 -6.84 -4.33
CA ALA A 75 -4.96 -6.17 -5.62
C ALA A 75 -6.30 -5.44 -5.74
N ALA A 76 -7.40 -6.03 -5.26
CA ALA A 76 -8.72 -5.41 -5.26
C ALA A 76 -8.76 -4.10 -4.48
N THR A 77 -8.15 -4.05 -3.28
CA THR A 77 -8.14 -2.82 -2.45
C THR A 77 -7.35 -1.67 -3.07
N HIS A 78 -6.33 -1.96 -3.90
CA HIS A 78 -5.59 -0.93 -4.63
C HIS A 78 -6.44 -0.17 -5.65
N MET A 79 -7.52 -0.78 -6.12
CA MET A 79 -8.43 -0.21 -7.11
C MET A 79 -9.79 0.16 -6.52
N ASN A 80 -9.93 0.18 -5.18
CA ASN A 80 -11.21 0.37 -4.47
C ASN A 80 -12.29 -0.62 -4.95
N GLY A 81 -11.88 -1.84 -5.26
CA GLY A 81 -12.73 -2.91 -5.74
C GLY A 81 -12.87 -4.06 -4.75
N THR A 82 -13.43 -5.16 -5.21
CA THR A 82 -13.59 -6.41 -4.45
C THR A 82 -12.93 -7.58 -5.17
N THR A 83 -12.77 -8.73 -4.49
CA THR A 83 -12.26 -9.92 -5.18
C THR A 83 -13.30 -10.46 -6.16
N ILE A 84 -12.83 -11.01 -7.30
CA ILE A 84 -13.71 -11.64 -8.28
C ILE A 84 -14.56 -12.75 -7.65
N HIS A 85 -14.01 -13.47 -6.68
CA HIS A 85 -14.69 -14.52 -5.93
C HIS A 85 -15.90 -14.01 -5.13
N SER A 86 -15.74 -12.86 -4.47
CA SER A 86 -16.82 -12.21 -3.71
C SER A 86 -17.83 -11.53 -4.64
N TRP A 87 -17.36 -10.84 -5.67
CA TRP A 87 -18.20 -10.14 -6.61
C TRP A 87 -19.14 -11.06 -7.39
N SER A 88 -18.60 -12.16 -7.92
CA SER A 88 -19.39 -13.16 -8.68
C SER A 88 -20.22 -14.09 -7.80
N GLY A 89 -19.88 -14.17 -6.50
CA GLY A 89 -20.53 -15.08 -5.55
C GLY A 89 -20.04 -16.53 -5.60
N ILE A 90 -19.05 -16.86 -6.45
CA ILE A 90 -18.51 -18.23 -6.53
C ILE A 90 -17.80 -18.65 -5.23
N GLY A 91 -17.30 -17.69 -4.43
CA GLY A 91 -16.55 -17.99 -3.22
C GLY A 91 -15.28 -18.77 -3.53
N ILE A 92 -15.04 -19.86 -2.81
CA ILE A 92 -13.87 -20.73 -2.97
C ILE A 92 -14.13 -21.95 -3.88
N LYS A 93 -15.27 -21.98 -4.58
CA LYS A 93 -15.64 -23.12 -5.42
C LYS A 93 -14.93 -23.06 -6.76
N ASP A 94 -14.38 -24.19 -7.18
CA ASP A 94 -13.76 -24.35 -8.51
C ASP A 94 -14.78 -24.76 -9.58
N GLU A 95 -15.85 -25.46 -9.18
CA GLU A 95 -16.93 -25.94 -10.05
C GLU A 95 -18.30 -25.63 -9.43
N LEU A 96 -19.28 -25.33 -10.26
CA LEU A 96 -20.64 -24.98 -9.83
C LEU A 96 -21.62 -25.99 -10.36
N SER A 97 -22.51 -26.53 -9.50
CA SER A 97 -23.64 -27.31 -9.89
C SER A 97 -24.81 -26.42 -10.34
N GLU A 98 -25.77 -26.95 -11.07
CA GLU A 98 -27.02 -26.23 -11.43
C GLU A 98 -27.77 -25.71 -10.19
N ARG A 99 -27.70 -26.46 -9.08
CA ARG A 99 -28.26 -26.05 -7.80
C ARG A 99 -27.53 -24.80 -7.24
N ASP A 100 -26.20 -24.74 -7.39
CA ASP A 100 -25.41 -23.55 -6.96
C ASP A 100 -25.80 -22.34 -7.80
N LEU A 101 -25.88 -22.46 -9.11
CA LEU A 101 -26.30 -21.39 -10.02
C LEU A 101 -27.70 -20.86 -9.68
N THR A 102 -28.64 -21.80 -9.42
CA THR A 102 -30.01 -21.47 -8.99
C THR A 102 -29.99 -20.71 -7.67
N ASN A 103 -29.22 -21.18 -6.68
CA ASN A 103 -29.11 -20.52 -5.37
C ASN A 103 -28.49 -19.13 -5.48
N LEU A 104 -27.47 -18.95 -6.32
CA LEU A 104 -26.86 -17.64 -6.57
C LEU A 104 -27.85 -16.68 -7.23
N SER A 105 -28.61 -17.13 -8.23
CA SER A 105 -29.60 -16.30 -8.92
C SER A 105 -30.80 -15.88 -8.05
N ARG A 106 -31.09 -16.62 -6.98
CA ARG A 106 -32.14 -16.27 -5.99
C ARG A 106 -31.71 -15.20 -4.99
N LYS A 107 -30.40 -14.92 -4.85
CA LYS A 107 -29.88 -13.82 -4.02
C LYS A 107 -30.08 -12.53 -4.79
N GLN A 108 -31.17 -11.80 -4.49
CA GLN A 108 -31.61 -10.62 -5.24
C GLN A 108 -30.47 -9.61 -5.46
N PHE A 109 -29.80 -9.19 -4.37
CA PHE A 109 -28.70 -8.24 -4.43
C PHE A 109 -27.58 -8.69 -5.40
N LEU A 110 -27.18 -9.97 -5.34
CA LEU A 110 -26.16 -10.52 -6.25
C LEU A 110 -26.66 -10.55 -7.70
N ALA A 111 -27.89 -11.01 -7.91
CA ALA A 111 -28.47 -11.11 -9.23
C ALA A 111 -28.62 -9.74 -9.91
N ASP A 112 -29.04 -8.72 -9.17
CA ASP A 112 -29.18 -7.36 -9.68
C ASP A 112 -27.84 -6.78 -10.03
N ARG A 113 -26.84 -6.86 -9.13
CA ARG A 113 -25.45 -6.45 -9.38
C ARG A 113 -24.88 -7.05 -10.67
N LEU A 114 -25.02 -8.38 -10.87
CA LEU A 114 -24.51 -9.08 -12.05
C LEU A 114 -25.27 -8.71 -13.34
N LYS A 115 -26.56 -8.36 -13.24
CA LYS A 115 -27.37 -7.90 -14.39
C LYS A 115 -27.02 -6.47 -14.79
N ASP A 116 -26.83 -5.59 -13.82
CA ASP A 116 -26.59 -4.17 -14.05
C ASP A 116 -25.20 -3.90 -14.61
N THR A 117 -24.21 -4.71 -14.20
CA THR A 117 -22.83 -4.58 -14.69
C THR A 117 -22.75 -4.69 -16.21
N GLN A 118 -22.05 -3.74 -16.82
CA GLN A 118 -21.79 -3.72 -18.28
C GLN A 118 -20.32 -3.95 -18.61
N VAL A 119 -19.43 -3.65 -17.70
CA VAL A 119 -17.98 -3.87 -17.83
C VAL A 119 -17.47 -4.58 -16.58
N LEU A 120 -16.78 -5.69 -16.73
CA LEU A 120 -16.09 -6.41 -15.68
C LEU A 120 -14.58 -6.26 -15.86
N ILE A 121 -13.90 -5.71 -14.86
CA ILE A 121 -12.43 -5.61 -14.82
C ILE A 121 -11.92 -6.62 -13.80
N ILE A 122 -10.93 -7.45 -14.20
CA ILE A 122 -10.26 -8.43 -13.32
C ILE A 122 -8.76 -8.15 -13.38
N ASP A 123 -8.20 -7.53 -12.33
CA ASP A 123 -6.76 -7.31 -12.21
C ASP A 123 -6.04 -8.52 -11.61
N GLU A 124 -4.71 -8.61 -11.81
CA GLU A 124 -3.84 -9.72 -11.38
C GLU A 124 -4.36 -11.09 -11.83
N ILE A 125 -4.76 -11.20 -13.11
CA ILE A 125 -5.36 -12.42 -13.69
C ILE A 125 -4.44 -13.64 -13.60
N SER A 126 -3.12 -13.46 -13.51
CA SER A 126 -2.15 -14.55 -13.39
C SER A 126 -2.39 -15.46 -12.18
N MET A 127 -3.00 -14.91 -11.12
CA MET A 127 -3.31 -15.64 -9.88
C MET A 127 -4.73 -16.24 -9.87
N LEU A 128 -5.55 -16.03 -10.91
CA LEU A 128 -6.88 -16.59 -11.01
C LEU A 128 -6.83 -17.96 -11.70
N HIS A 129 -7.37 -18.97 -11.03
CA HIS A 129 -7.40 -20.33 -11.57
C HIS A 129 -8.36 -20.44 -12.76
N ALA A 130 -7.98 -21.25 -13.78
CA ALA A 130 -8.80 -21.50 -14.98
C ALA A 130 -10.24 -21.93 -14.66
N LYS A 131 -10.41 -22.85 -13.69
CA LYS A 131 -11.74 -23.30 -13.22
C LYS A 131 -12.57 -22.16 -12.66
N GLN A 132 -11.95 -21.26 -11.91
CA GLN A 132 -12.63 -20.09 -11.33
C GLN A 132 -13.08 -19.10 -12.39
N LEU A 133 -12.27 -18.89 -13.45
CA LEU A 133 -12.67 -18.03 -14.58
C LEU A 133 -13.85 -18.65 -15.33
N ASN A 134 -13.86 -19.99 -15.53
CA ASN A 134 -14.99 -20.71 -16.09
C ASN A 134 -16.24 -20.56 -15.21
N ALA A 135 -16.12 -20.72 -13.89
CA ALA A 135 -17.23 -20.56 -12.96
C ALA A 135 -17.83 -19.14 -13.00
N VAL A 136 -17.00 -18.08 -13.09
CA VAL A 136 -17.46 -16.69 -13.28
C VAL A 136 -18.25 -16.54 -14.58
N ASN A 137 -17.76 -17.11 -15.69
CA ASN A 137 -18.44 -17.09 -16.98
C ASN A 137 -19.81 -17.80 -16.91
N GLU A 138 -19.88 -18.95 -16.25
CA GLU A 138 -21.14 -19.71 -16.07
C GLU A 138 -22.16 -18.92 -15.23
N VAL A 139 -21.76 -18.33 -14.12
CA VAL A 139 -22.65 -17.50 -13.29
C VAL A 139 -23.22 -16.33 -14.10
N LEU A 140 -22.39 -15.63 -14.86
CA LEU A 140 -22.82 -14.50 -15.68
C LEU A 140 -23.76 -14.94 -16.82
N LYS A 141 -23.45 -16.04 -17.52
CA LYS A 141 -24.34 -16.60 -18.54
C LYS A 141 -25.71 -16.96 -17.95
N TYR A 142 -25.70 -17.59 -16.76
CA TYR A 142 -26.95 -18.06 -16.10
C TYR A 142 -27.79 -16.87 -15.60
N VAL A 143 -27.21 -15.95 -14.86
CA VAL A 143 -27.94 -14.80 -14.26
C VAL A 143 -28.45 -13.84 -15.33
N ARG A 144 -27.66 -13.57 -16.37
CA ARG A 144 -28.01 -12.66 -17.47
C ARG A 144 -28.86 -13.36 -18.56
N LYS A 145 -29.10 -14.67 -18.44
CA LYS A 145 -29.85 -15.47 -19.43
C LYS A 145 -29.31 -15.30 -20.84
N SER A 146 -28.00 -15.30 -20.99
CA SER A 146 -27.31 -15.09 -22.26
C SER A 146 -26.24 -16.15 -22.47
N ALA A 147 -26.23 -16.80 -23.62
CA ALA A 147 -25.19 -17.77 -23.99
C ALA A 147 -23.86 -17.11 -24.43
N ALA A 148 -23.85 -15.78 -24.65
CA ALA A 148 -22.63 -15.06 -24.99
C ALA A 148 -21.58 -15.16 -23.86
N PRO A 149 -20.29 -15.13 -24.18
CA PRO A 149 -19.24 -15.14 -23.18
C PRO A 149 -19.49 -14.09 -22.10
N PHE A 150 -19.35 -14.48 -20.83
CA PHE A 150 -19.63 -13.65 -19.67
C PHE A 150 -21.01 -12.95 -19.68
N GLY A 151 -22.02 -13.60 -20.28
CA GLY A 151 -23.36 -13.04 -20.39
C GLY A 151 -23.46 -11.81 -21.30
N GLY A 152 -22.48 -11.58 -22.17
CA GLY A 152 -22.45 -10.51 -23.19
C GLY A 152 -21.97 -9.15 -22.68
N ILE A 153 -21.39 -9.06 -21.48
CA ILE A 153 -20.71 -7.84 -20.99
C ILE A 153 -19.30 -7.78 -21.54
N GLN A 154 -18.71 -6.58 -21.52
CA GLN A 154 -17.28 -6.44 -21.78
C GLN A 154 -16.48 -6.98 -20.59
N VAL A 155 -15.45 -7.77 -20.86
CA VAL A 155 -14.50 -8.24 -19.84
C VAL A 155 -13.12 -7.71 -20.16
N VAL A 156 -12.51 -7.08 -19.16
CA VAL A 156 -11.13 -6.59 -19.21
C VAL A 156 -10.34 -7.35 -18.16
N VAL A 157 -9.36 -8.11 -18.59
CA VAL A 157 -8.46 -8.82 -17.68
C VAL A 157 -7.08 -8.20 -17.76
N ALA A 158 -6.40 -8.04 -16.62
CA ALA A 158 -5.05 -7.48 -16.59
C ALA A 158 -4.11 -8.33 -15.74
N GLY A 159 -2.84 -8.41 -16.14
CA GLY A 159 -1.81 -9.13 -15.38
C GLY A 159 -0.59 -9.50 -16.21
N ASP A 160 0.32 -10.24 -15.58
CA ASP A 160 1.56 -10.72 -16.19
C ASP A 160 1.74 -12.20 -15.81
N PHE A 161 1.57 -13.11 -16.77
CA PHE A 161 1.66 -14.55 -16.55
C PHE A 161 3.08 -15.07 -16.25
N PHE A 162 4.09 -14.22 -16.31
CA PHE A 162 5.42 -14.54 -15.80
C PHE A 162 5.54 -14.33 -14.28
N GLN A 163 4.54 -13.70 -13.67
CA GLN A 163 4.42 -13.64 -12.22
C GLN A 163 3.89 -14.97 -11.67
N LEU A 164 3.60 -15.00 -10.36
CA LEU A 164 3.21 -16.24 -9.70
C LEU A 164 1.92 -16.83 -10.31
N PRO A 165 1.92 -18.15 -10.61
CA PRO A 165 0.73 -18.84 -11.07
C PRO A 165 -0.30 -19.00 -9.94
N PRO A 166 -1.55 -19.41 -10.27
CA PRO A 166 -2.54 -19.73 -9.25
C PRO A 166 -2.07 -20.89 -8.37
N ILE A 167 -2.45 -20.84 -7.10
CA ILE A 167 -2.24 -21.98 -6.18
C ILE A 167 -3.17 -23.10 -6.64
N GLY A 168 -2.61 -24.23 -7.05
CA GLY A 168 -3.35 -25.41 -7.48
C GLY A 168 -3.38 -26.52 -6.44
N ASN A 169 -4.13 -27.57 -6.73
CA ASN A 169 -4.17 -28.77 -5.92
C ASN A 169 -2.89 -29.61 -6.13
N ARG A 170 -2.57 -30.46 -5.16
CA ARG A 170 -1.39 -31.34 -5.26
C ARG A 170 -1.50 -32.26 -6.48
N GLY A 171 -0.53 -32.19 -7.40
CA GLY A 171 -0.49 -32.99 -8.63
C GLY A 171 -1.22 -32.36 -9.83
N GLU A 172 -1.80 -31.17 -9.67
CA GLU A 172 -2.42 -30.43 -10.77
C GLU A 172 -1.36 -29.84 -11.70
N SER A 173 -1.55 -29.99 -13.01
CA SER A 173 -0.61 -29.46 -13.99
C SER A 173 -0.75 -27.93 -14.14
N ASN A 174 0.33 -27.24 -14.53
CA ASN A 174 0.25 -25.79 -14.82
C ASN A 174 -0.72 -25.49 -15.97
N ARG A 175 -0.93 -26.45 -16.89
CA ARG A 175 -1.92 -26.32 -17.97
C ARG A 175 -3.35 -26.18 -17.44
N ASP A 176 -3.68 -26.84 -16.34
CA ASP A 176 -5.04 -26.80 -15.77
C ASP A 176 -5.27 -25.55 -14.90
N LYS A 177 -4.18 -24.88 -14.51
CA LYS A 177 -4.24 -23.74 -13.59
C LYS A 177 -4.38 -22.39 -14.29
N PHE A 178 -3.63 -22.14 -15.37
CA PHE A 178 -3.58 -20.82 -15.98
C PHE A 178 -4.91 -20.39 -16.58
N ALA A 179 -5.36 -19.17 -16.28
CA ALA A 179 -6.61 -18.60 -16.75
C ALA A 179 -6.72 -18.60 -18.28
N PHE A 180 -5.61 -18.40 -19.02
CA PHE A 180 -5.61 -18.43 -20.49
C PHE A 180 -5.84 -19.82 -21.10
N MET A 181 -5.83 -20.88 -20.29
CA MET A 181 -6.17 -22.23 -20.70
C MET A 181 -7.66 -22.56 -20.49
N SER A 182 -8.44 -21.66 -19.87
CA SER A 182 -9.86 -21.88 -19.63
C SER A 182 -10.70 -21.76 -20.91
N GLU A 183 -11.82 -22.46 -20.96
CA GLU A 183 -12.81 -22.33 -22.04
C GLU A 183 -13.37 -20.91 -22.09
N ALA A 184 -13.63 -20.29 -20.93
CA ALA A 184 -14.09 -18.91 -20.82
C ALA A 184 -13.12 -17.92 -21.48
N TRP A 185 -11.81 -18.14 -21.36
CA TRP A 185 -10.80 -17.32 -22.01
C TRP A 185 -10.84 -17.45 -23.53
N LEU A 186 -10.92 -18.68 -24.03
CA LEU A 186 -10.97 -18.97 -25.46
C LEU A 186 -12.24 -18.42 -26.12
N ASP A 187 -13.38 -18.58 -25.46
CA ASP A 187 -14.67 -18.07 -25.93
C ASP A 187 -14.72 -16.54 -25.95
N ALA A 188 -14.08 -15.88 -25.00
CA ALA A 188 -14.07 -14.43 -24.87
C ALA A 188 -13.35 -13.70 -26.01
N LYS A 189 -12.44 -14.36 -26.73
CA LYS A 189 -11.66 -13.81 -27.86
C LYS A 189 -11.01 -12.47 -27.52
N PHE A 190 -10.24 -12.43 -26.45
CA PHE A 190 -9.61 -11.21 -25.97
C PHE A 190 -8.70 -10.57 -27.03
N HIS A 191 -8.88 -9.26 -27.25
CA HIS A 191 -7.87 -8.42 -27.89
C HIS A 191 -6.71 -8.23 -26.90
N VAL A 192 -5.51 -8.56 -27.32
CA VAL A 192 -4.33 -8.43 -26.48
C VAL A 192 -3.74 -7.04 -26.62
N CYS A 193 -3.53 -6.35 -25.49
CA CYS A 193 -2.82 -5.09 -25.41
C CYS A 193 -1.55 -5.30 -24.57
N TYR A 194 -0.42 -5.47 -25.22
CA TYR A 194 0.87 -5.73 -24.57
C TYR A 194 1.64 -4.41 -24.39
N LEU A 195 1.62 -3.87 -23.16
CA LEU A 195 2.29 -2.63 -22.83
C LEU A 195 3.78 -2.84 -22.64
N SER A 196 4.58 -1.98 -23.21
CA SER A 196 6.05 -2.04 -23.15
C SER A 196 6.70 -0.85 -22.46
N GLU A 197 5.94 0.21 -22.20
CA GLU A 197 6.47 1.39 -21.52
C GLU A 197 6.89 1.02 -20.09
N GLN A 198 8.11 1.34 -19.69
CA GLN A 198 8.60 1.13 -18.32
C GLN A 198 8.52 2.42 -17.51
N HIS A 199 7.92 2.33 -16.33
CA HIS A 199 7.71 3.47 -15.44
C HIS A 199 8.19 3.22 -13.99
N ARG A 200 8.67 2.01 -13.69
CA ARG A 200 9.09 1.63 -12.34
C ARG A 200 10.59 1.69 -12.17
N GLN A 201 11.32 1.07 -13.11
CA GLN A 201 12.77 1.04 -13.05
C GLN A 201 13.33 2.41 -13.42
N VAL A 202 14.32 2.85 -12.66
CA VAL A 202 15.11 4.04 -12.97
C VAL A 202 16.27 3.55 -13.81
N SER A 203 16.39 4.05 -15.05
CA SER A 203 17.58 3.80 -15.85
C SER A 203 18.76 4.39 -15.08
N GLU A 204 19.60 3.54 -14.54
CA GLU A 204 20.89 3.97 -14.03
C GLU A 204 21.69 4.33 -15.28
N GLU A 205 22.10 5.61 -15.45
CA GLU A 205 23.10 5.96 -16.46
C GLU A 205 24.38 5.19 -16.13
N ALA A 206 24.40 3.96 -16.57
CA ALA A 206 25.42 3.01 -16.24
C ALA A 206 26.71 3.38 -16.95
N ASN A 207 27.79 3.31 -16.25
CA ASN A 207 29.13 3.18 -16.79
C ASN A 207 29.27 1.88 -17.65
N GLY A 208 28.35 1.66 -18.60
CA GLY A 208 28.33 0.55 -19.57
C GLY A 208 27.87 -0.82 -19.02
N GLY A 209 27.19 -0.89 -17.85
CA GLY A 209 26.68 -2.14 -17.27
C GLY A 209 25.19 -2.37 -17.56
N LEU A 210 24.71 -3.61 -17.36
CA LEU A 210 23.29 -3.96 -17.43
C LEU A 210 22.52 -3.35 -16.25
N ASP A 211 21.36 -2.76 -16.52
CA ASP A 211 20.44 -2.34 -15.47
C ASP A 211 19.48 -3.49 -15.07
N LEU A 212 18.65 -3.25 -14.05
CA LEU A 212 17.70 -4.26 -13.56
C LEU A 212 16.62 -4.60 -14.60
N ASP A 213 16.22 -3.63 -15.44
CA ASP A 213 15.23 -3.85 -16.49
C ASP A 213 15.77 -4.75 -17.59
N ASP A 214 17.03 -4.57 -17.97
CA ASP A 214 17.73 -5.44 -18.91
C ASP A 214 17.76 -6.89 -18.42
N ILE A 215 18.09 -7.09 -17.14
CA ILE A 215 18.12 -8.42 -16.51
C ILE A 215 16.72 -9.05 -16.48
N LEU A 216 15.70 -8.29 -16.06
CA LEU A 216 14.31 -8.77 -16.05
C LEU A 216 13.83 -9.14 -17.46
N ASN A 217 14.21 -8.36 -18.48
CA ASN A 217 13.89 -8.65 -19.87
C ASN A 217 14.62 -9.90 -20.39
N GLN A 218 15.87 -10.12 -19.98
CA GLN A 218 16.61 -11.35 -20.28
C GLN A 218 15.95 -12.57 -19.62
N ILE A 219 15.49 -12.45 -18.37
CA ILE A 219 14.72 -13.51 -17.69
C ILE A 219 13.43 -13.81 -18.46
N ARG A 220 12.68 -12.80 -18.89
CA ARG A 220 11.43 -12.99 -19.67
C ARG A 220 11.70 -13.72 -20.99
N ARG A 221 12.80 -13.40 -21.67
CA ARG A 221 13.22 -14.05 -22.92
C ARG A 221 13.87 -15.42 -22.70
N GLN A 222 14.14 -15.77 -21.43
CA GLN A 222 14.95 -16.96 -21.06
C GLN A 222 16.29 -17.04 -21.79
N HIS A 223 16.91 -15.88 -21.91
CA HIS A 223 18.26 -15.73 -22.46
C HIS A 223 19.09 -14.87 -21.49
N VAL A 224 19.29 -15.42 -20.30
CA VAL A 224 20.08 -14.76 -19.25
C VAL A 224 21.54 -14.94 -19.56
N THR A 225 22.27 -13.86 -19.78
CA THR A 225 23.70 -13.86 -20.12
C THR A 225 24.55 -14.02 -18.86
N PHE A 226 25.83 -14.37 -19.06
CA PHE A 226 26.77 -14.43 -17.95
C PHE A 226 26.95 -13.07 -17.26
N GLU A 227 26.91 -11.98 -18.05
CA GLU A 227 27.00 -10.63 -17.53
C GLU A 227 25.83 -10.29 -16.61
N ALA A 228 24.59 -10.76 -16.94
CA ALA A 228 23.43 -10.59 -16.11
C ALA A 228 23.53 -11.37 -14.80
N ILE A 229 24.04 -12.60 -14.86
CA ILE A 229 24.29 -13.42 -13.66
C ILE A 229 25.37 -12.74 -12.80
N ALA A 230 26.49 -12.31 -13.38
CA ALA A 230 27.56 -11.62 -12.67
C ALA A 230 27.04 -10.29 -12.02
N ALA A 231 26.18 -9.53 -12.72
CA ALA A 231 25.59 -8.33 -12.17
C ALA A 231 24.72 -8.62 -10.94
N LEU A 232 23.94 -9.73 -10.93
CA LEU A 232 23.19 -10.19 -9.76
C LEU A 232 24.12 -10.69 -8.64
N GLU A 233 25.16 -11.46 -8.96
CA GLU A 233 26.13 -11.98 -7.98
C GLU A 233 26.92 -10.85 -7.32
N ASN A 234 27.24 -9.78 -8.04
CA ASN A 234 27.90 -8.59 -7.49
C ASN A 234 27.07 -7.91 -6.39
N THR A 235 25.77 -8.19 -6.30
CA THR A 235 24.91 -7.66 -5.24
C THR A 235 24.93 -8.49 -3.95
N PHE A 236 25.65 -9.65 -3.89
CA PHE A 236 25.68 -10.52 -2.70
C PHE A 236 26.25 -9.81 -1.47
N ASP A 237 27.34 -9.09 -1.66
CA ASP A 237 28.04 -8.36 -0.60
C ASP A 237 27.73 -6.85 -0.63
N GLN A 238 26.69 -6.44 -1.37
CA GLN A 238 26.33 -5.05 -1.50
C GLN A 238 25.87 -4.47 -0.17
N ASN A 239 26.54 -3.42 0.30
CA ASN A 239 26.08 -2.66 1.44
C ASN A 239 25.07 -1.62 0.99
N ILE A 240 23.90 -1.62 1.61
CA ILE A 240 22.81 -0.69 1.32
C ILE A 240 22.56 0.14 2.57
N ASP A 241 22.83 1.43 2.52
CA ASP A 241 22.73 2.36 3.68
C ASP A 241 21.29 2.77 4.02
N ILE A 242 20.29 2.38 3.22
CA ILE A 242 18.89 2.70 3.46
C ILE A 242 18.13 1.53 4.09
N GLN A 243 17.02 1.84 4.75
CA GLN A 243 16.13 0.83 5.34
C GLN A 243 15.63 -0.13 4.26
N ARG A 244 15.76 -1.42 4.50
CA ARG A 244 15.36 -2.49 3.58
C ARG A 244 14.61 -3.59 4.30
N THR A 245 13.78 -4.32 3.57
CA THR A 245 13.05 -5.49 4.05
C THR A 245 13.67 -6.77 3.53
N ARG A 246 13.46 -7.88 4.25
CA ARG A 246 13.87 -9.22 3.79
C ARG A 246 12.71 -9.90 3.07
N LEU A 247 12.93 -10.31 1.83
CA LEU A 247 11.98 -11.11 1.06
C LEU A 247 12.31 -12.60 1.18
N TYR A 248 11.31 -13.36 1.65
CA TYR A 248 11.42 -14.81 1.80
C TYR A 248 10.57 -15.55 0.77
N THR A 249 11.12 -16.63 0.21
CA THR A 249 10.41 -17.54 -0.71
C THR A 249 9.33 -18.35 -0.02
N HIS A 250 9.54 -18.69 1.25
CA HIS A 250 8.60 -19.47 2.06
C HIS A 250 7.93 -18.61 3.13
N ASN A 251 6.77 -19.06 3.61
CA ASN A 251 6.08 -18.54 4.79
C ASN A 251 6.82 -18.97 6.10
N LEU A 252 8.14 -18.83 6.12
CA LEU A 252 8.85 -18.79 7.39
C LEU A 252 8.15 -17.71 8.20
N ASN A 253 7.80 -18.01 9.43
CA ASN A 253 7.05 -17.20 10.39
C ASN A 253 7.42 -15.69 10.35
N VAL A 254 7.17 -15.05 9.19
CA VAL A 254 7.44 -13.63 8.96
C VAL A 254 6.86 -12.79 10.10
N ASN A 255 5.64 -13.14 10.55
CA ASN A 255 5.03 -12.47 11.70
C ASN A 255 5.88 -12.66 12.96
N LYS A 256 6.38 -13.89 13.24
CA LYS A 256 7.24 -14.12 14.40
C LYS A 256 8.56 -13.36 14.34
N ILE A 257 9.13 -13.18 13.15
CA ILE A 257 10.34 -12.35 12.98
C ILE A 257 10.01 -10.91 13.31
N ASN A 258 8.95 -10.36 12.70
CA ASN A 258 8.54 -8.99 12.94
C ASN A 258 8.16 -8.74 14.41
N ASP A 259 7.44 -9.68 15.04
CA ASP A 259 7.03 -9.59 16.45
C ASP A 259 8.23 -9.65 17.39
N LYS A 260 9.23 -10.50 17.08
CA LYS A 260 10.46 -10.60 17.86
C LYS A 260 11.27 -9.31 17.77
N GLU A 261 11.53 -8.83 16.55
CA GLU A 261 12.27 -7.58 16.32
C GLU A 261 11.58 -6.39 17.01
N LEU A 262 10.23 -6.35 16.97
CA LEU A 262 9.46 -5.34 17.68
C LEU A 262 9.58 -5.49 19.21
N ALA A 263 9.59 -6.72 19.73
CA ALA A 263 9.73 -6.97 21.16
C ALA A 263 11.11 -6.52 21.68
N ASP A 264 12.16 -6.73 20.88
CA ASP A 264 13.55 -6.38 21.22
C ASP A 264 13.80 -4.86 21.26
N LEU A 265 12.91 -4.05 20.68
CA LEU A 265 12.97 -2.59 20.78
C LEU A 265 12.53 -2.10 22.16
N THR A 266 13.23 -1.07 22.67
CA THR A 266 12.98 -0.42 23.97
C THR A 266 12.30 0.95 23.87
N GLY A 267 11.91 1.36 22.66
CA GLY A 267 11.32 2.67 22.38
C GLY A 267 9.89 2.88 22.90
N GLU A 268 9.39 4.12 22.84
CA GLU A 268 8.01 4.47 23.18
C GLU A 268 7.05 3.60 22.35
N THR A 269 6.06 2.97 23.00
CA THR A 269 5.08 2.07 22.38
C THR A 269 3.73 2.76 22.27
N MET A 270 3.09 2.65 21.11
CA MET A 270 1.69 3.04 20.91
C MET A 270 0.92 1.98 20.16
N ARG A 271 -0.40 1.93 20.46
CA ARG A 271 -1.37 1.07 19.81
C ARG A 271 -2.37 1.92 19.03
N PHE A 272 -2.72 1.46 17.85
CA PHE A 272 -3.70 2.05 16.95
C PHE A 272 -4.76 1.01 16.63
N ASP A 273 -6.01 1.33 16.93
CA ASP A 273 -7.16 0.45 16.68
C ASP A 273 -7.86 0.89 15.40
N ALA A 274 -8.24 -0.08 14.55
CA ALA A 274 -8.93 0.20 13.30
C ALA A 274 -10.38 0.64 13.52
N THR A 275 -10.87 1.59 12.71
CA THR A 275 -12.28 1.96 12.64
C THR A 275 -12.95 1.25 11.48
N LEU A 276 -14.10 0.61 11.72
CA LEU A 276 -14.79 -0.25 10.78
C LEU A 276 -16.22 0.24 10.57
N THR A 277 -16.68 0.37 9.33
CA THR A 277 -18.05 0.78 8.99
C THR A 277 -18.62 -0.05 7.84
N GLY A 278 -19.97 -0.16 7.75
CA GLY A 278 -20.69 -0.79 6.66
C GLY A 278 -21.06 -2.27 6.89
N ASP A 279 -21.28 -3.01 5.79
CA ASP A 279 -21.72 -4.42 5.84
C ASP A 279 -20.70 -5.33 6.52
N THR A 280 -21.13 -6.10 7.52
CA THR A 280 -20.27 -6.95 8.35
C THR A 280 -19.44 -7.95 7.55
N LYS A 281 -20.00 -8.54 6.47
CA LYS A 281 -19.30 -9.54 5.67
C LYS A 281 -18.24 -8.89 4.79
N LEU A 282 -18.52 -7.69 4.28
CA LEU A 282 -17.56 -6.92 3.49
C LEU A 282 -16.45 -6.37 4.38
N VAL A 283 -16.77 -5.94 5.61
CA VAL A 283 -15.78 -5.56 6.63
C VAL A 283 -14.84 -6.73 6.95
N GLU A 284 -15.38 -7.95 7.17
CA GLU A 284 -14.54 -9.15 7.37
C GLU A 284 -13.67 -9.47 6.16
N THR A 285 -14.13 -9.16 4.96
CA THR A 285 -13.33 -9.27 3.75
C THR A 285 -12.20 -8.25 3.76
N LEU A 286 -12.47 -6.99 4.10
CA LEU A 286 -11.45 -5.94 4.24
C LEU A 286 -10.38 -6.31 5.28
N LYS A 287 -10.78 -6.80 6.47
CA LYS A 287 -9.84 -7.27 7.50
C LYS A 287 -8.87 -8.33 7.00
N LYS A 288 -9.33 -9.26 6.17
CA LYS A 288 -8.48 -10.31 5.58
C LYS A 288 -7.56 -9.79 4.47
N THR A 289 -7.90 -8.69 3.84
CA THR A 289 -7.22 -8.18 2.64
C THR A 289 -6.30 -7.00 2.94
N VAL A 290 -6.61 -6.18 3.94
CA VAL A 290 -5.74 -5.09 4.39
C VAL A 290 -4.55 -5.68 5.13
N ARG A 291 -3.34 -5.22 4.82
CA ARG A 291 -2.09 -5.80 5.37
C ARG A 291 -1.71 -5.31 6.75
N THR A 292 -2.40 -4.30 7.28
CA THR A 292 -2.22 -3.87 8.66
C THR A 292 -3.05 -4.72 9.61
N GLN A 293 -2.74 -4.64 10.89
CA GLN A 293 -3.48 -5.33 11.94
C GLN A 293 -4.64 -4.46 12.43
N ASP A 294 -5.76 -5.09 12.86
CA ASP A 294 -6.87 -4.37 13.49
C ASP A 294 -6.38 -3.60 14.73
N GLU A 295 -5.43 -4.19 15.44
CA GLU A 295 -4.72 -3.62 16.58
C GLU A 295 -3.23 -3.48 16.24
N LEU A 296 -2.87 -2.37 15.62
CA LEU A 296 -1.49 -2.12 15.20
C LEU A 296 -0.67 -1.57 16.38
N THR A 297 0.33 -2.34 16.82
CA THR A 297 1.30 -1.89 17.84
C THR A 297 2.59 -1.47 17.17
N LEU A 298 3.04 -0.27 17.46
CA LEU A 298 4.29 0.31 16.95
C LEU A 298 5.17 0.80 18.10
N LYS A 299 6.49 0.68 17.92
CA LYS A 299 7.51 1.22 18.83
C LYS A 299 8.47 2.12 18.08
N VAL A 300 8.97 3.17 18.72
CA VAL A 300 10.04 4.01 18.18
C VAL A 300 11.26 3.16 17.86
N GLY A 301 11.85 3.32 16.69
CA GLY A 301 12.91 2.48 16.13
C GLY A 301 12.38 1.33 15.26
N ALA A 302 11.05 1.15 15.17
CA ALA A 302 10.49 0.09 14.35
C ALA A 302 10.70 0.34 12.86
N LYS A 303 11.11 -0.70 12.14
CA LYS A 303 11.16 -0.72 10.69
C LYS A 303 9.75 -0.91 10.16
N VAL A 304 9.26 0.08 9.43
CA VAL A 304 7.88 0.11 8.93
C VAL A 304 7.83 0.33 7.44
N MET A 305 6.71 -0.07 6.85
CA MET A 305 6.43 0.08 5.44
C MET A 305 5.02 0.63 5.24
N PHE A 306 4.87 1.59 4.34
CA PHE A 306 3.56 2.04 3.88
C PHE A 306 2.91 0.95 3.01
N ILE A 307 1.64 0.67 3.27
CA ILE A 307 0.86 -0.37 2.58
C ILE A 307 -0.23 0.22 1.68
N LYS A 308 -0.25 1.53 1.53
CA LYS A 308 -1.16 2.26 0.64
C LYS A 308 -0.42 3.37 -0.08
N ASN A 309 -0.82 3.63 -1.33
CA ASN A 309 -0.29 4.76 -2.08
C ASN A 309 -0.91 6.06 -1.56
N ASN A 310 -0.05 7.02 -1.23
CA ASN A 310 -0.45 8.38 -0.90
C ASN A 310 0.50 9.34 -1.63
N SER A 311 0.01 9.88 -2.76
CA SER A 311 0.79 10.81 -3.59
C SER A 311 1.11 12.11 -2.88
N GLU A 312 0.32 12.46 -1.89
CA GLU A 312 0.43 13.66 -1.08
C GLU A 312 1.62 13.59 -0.13
N LEU A 313 1.70 12.46 0.56
CA LEU A 313 2.88 12.15 1.37
C LEU A 313 4.08 11.74 0.49
N GLY A 314 3.88 11.62 -0.84
CA GLY A 314 4.88 11.10 -1.77
C GLY A 314 5.37 9.71 -1.37
N VAL A 315 4.45 8.87 -0.88
CA VAL A 315 4.71 7.48 -0.51
C VAL A 315 3.87 6.54 -1.39
N SER A 316 4.41 5.38 -1.66
CA SER A 316 3.73 4.29 -2.36
C SER A 316 3.69 3.04 -1.50
N ASN A 317 2.83 2.10 -1.87
CA ASN A 317 2.85 0.77 -1.27
C ASN A 317 4.23 0.14 -1.45
N GLY A 318 4.89 -0.17 -0.34
CA GLY A 318 6.28 -0.64 -0.31
C GLY A 318 7.30 0.43 0.12
N THR A 319 6.92 1.71 0.26
CA THR A 319 7.82 2.75 0.77
C THR A 319 8.24 2.45 2.21
N MET A 320 9.55 2.34 2.42
CA MET A 320 10.16 1.96 3.70
C MET A 320 10.56 3.19 4.53
N GLY A 321 10.58 3.00 5.84
CA GLY A 321 11.12 3.98 6.78
C GLY A 321 11.28 3.43 8.19
N GLU A 322 11.76 4.29 9.07
CA GLU A 322 11.91 4.03 10.49
C GLU A 322 10.96 4.91 11.30
N LEU A 323 10.28 4.33 12.26
CA LEU A 323 9.45 5.09 13.19
C LEU A 323 10.33 5.87 14.17
N ILE A 324 10.31 7.20 14.08
CA ILE A 324 11.16 8.07 14.90
C ILE A 324 10.43 8.70 16.10
N GLY A 325 9.10 8.60 16.14
CA GLY A 325 8.31 9.18 17.23
C GLY A 325 6.82 9.21 16.93
N PHE A 326 6.07 9.90 17.81
CA PHE A 326 4.65 10.10 17.68
C PHE A 326 4.31 11.59 17.85
N ALA A 327 3.64 12.19 16.87
CA ALA A 327 3.24 13.59 16.87
C ALA A 327 1.75 13.74 17.24
N ALA A 328 1.44 14.73 18.07
CA ALA A 328 0.05 15.09 18.37
C ALA A 328 -0.58 15.81 17.18
N VAL A 329 -1.57 15.19 16.56
CA VAL A 329 -2.37 15.79 15.49
C VAL A 329 -3.67 16.32 16.10
N LYS A 330 -4.02 17.58 15.81
CA LYS A 330 -5.34 18.10 16.20
C LYS A 330 -6.40 17.44 15.31
N VAL A 331 -7.26 16.67 15.94
CA VAL A 331 -8.47 16.15 15.27
C VAL A 331 -9.37 17.37 15.00
N ASP A 332 -9.47 17.79 13.74
CA ASP A 332 -10.39 18.84 13.32
C ASP A 332 -11.84 18.35 13.53
N ASP A 333 -12.75 19.27 13.89
CA ASP A 333 -14.16 19.08 14.24
C ASP A 333 -15.04 18.34 13.19
N LYS A 334 -14.47 17.49 12.33
CA LYS A 334 -15.20 16.73 11.30
C LYS A 334 -16.04 15.56 11.83
N GLU A 335 -15.67 15.00 12.99
CA GLU A 335 -16.54 13.98 13.65
C GLU A 335 -17.86 14.57 14.12
N LYS A 336 -17.90 15.86 14.48
CA LYS A 336 -19.17 16.53 14.80
C LYS A 336 -20.08 16.67 13.59
N ALA A 337 -19.55 17.01 12.43
CA ALA A 337 -20.34 17.17 11.21
C ALA A 337 -20.90 15.83 10.69
N LYS A 338 -20.18 14.70 10.85
CA LYS A 338 -20.68 13.36 10.49
C LYS A 338 -21.72 12.84 11.51
N SER A 339 -21.53 13.11 12.80
CA SER A 339 -22.50 12.68 13.83
C SER A 339 -23.79 13.53 13.82
N ASP A 340 -23.70 14.80 13.45
CA ASP A 340 -24.86 15.68 13.34
C ASP A 340 -25.65 15.42 12.03
N ALA A 341 -24.98 15.10 10.93
CA ALA A 341 -25.65 14.68 9.69
C ALA A 341 -26.37 13.33 9.79
N LEU A 342 -25.89 12.41 10.64
CA LEU A 342 -26.58 11.14 10.92
C LEU A 342 -27.79 11.30 11.87
N LYS A 343 -27.81 12.34 12.71
CA LYS A 343 -28.98 12.65 13.59
C LYS A 343 -30.11 13.33 12.85
N ASP A 344 -29.82 14.07 11.80
CA ASP A 344 -30.84 14.73 10.96
C ASP A 344 -31.59 13.73 10.07
N ILE A 345 -30.95 12.61 9.68
CA ILE A 345 -31.60 11.54 8.88
C ILE A 345 -32.58 10.69 9.72
N ASP A 346 -32.33 10.54 11.03
CA ASP A 346 -33.24 9.81 11.93
C ASP A 346 -34.45 10.65 12.38
N ASN A 347 -34.39 11.97 12.30
CA ASN A 347 -35.50 12.84 12.64
C ASN A 347 -36.54 12.99 11.52
N ASP A 348 -36.14 12.84 10.24
CA ASP A 348 -37.10 12.93 9.11
C ASP A 348 -37.94 11.67 8.91
N LYS A 349 -37.61 10.54 9.58
CA LYS A 349 -38.40 9.30 9.55
C LYS A 349 -39.44 9.18 10.65
N LYS A 350 -39.53 10.14 11.58
CA LYS A 350 -40.50 10.13 12.70
C LYS A 350 -41.72 11.08 12.57
N SER A 351 -41.91 11.70 11.42
CA SER A 351 -43.01 12.64 11.18
C SER A 351 -44.10 12.18 10.21
N ALA A 352 -44.28 10.87 10.05
CA ALA A 352 -45.45 10.34 9.33
C ALA A 352 -45.93 9.08 10.05
N ASP A 353 -46.85 9.24 10.93
CA ASP A 353 -47.91 8.40 11.49
C ASP A 353 -48.02 8.61 12.99
N ASP A 354 -48.98 9.41 13.40
CA ASP A 354 -49.74 9.17 14.62
C ASP A 354 -51.05 9.95 14.65
N ASN A 355 -52.11 9.22 14.53
CA ASN A 355 -53.43 9.58 15.03
C ASN A 355 -54.07 8.31 15.59
N SER A 356 -54.04 8.14 16.90
CA SER A 356 -55.14 7.51 17.66
C SER A 356 -54.85 7.60 19.16
N ASP A 357 -55.83 8.24 19.84
CA ASP A 357 -56.01 8.36 21.29
C ASP A 357 -55.99 7.02 22.02
N VAL A 358 -55.53 6.98 23.26
CA VAL A 358 -56.28 6.56 24.48
C VAL A 358 -55.42 6.77 25.75
N ASP A 359 -56.14 7.29 26.80
CA ASP A 359 -55.76 7.63 28.17
C ASP A 359 -55.06 6.53 29.02
N ALA A 360 -54.26 6.94 29.96
CA ALA A 360 -54.37 6.80 31.42
C ALA A 360 -53.03 6.61 32.17
N ASP A 361 -52.70 7.63 32.92
CA ASP A 361 -52.33 7.66 34.35
C ASP A 361 -51.14 6.85 34.91
N THR A 362 -50.34 7.57 35.65
CA THR A 362 -49.62 7.34 36.91
C THR A 362 -48.09 7.42 36.92
N SER A 363 -47.71 8.37 37.76
CA SER A 363 -46.58 8.44 38.72
C SER A 363 -45.18 8.85 38.25
N VAL A 364 -44.91 10.02 38.74
CA VAL A 364 -43.64 10.75 38.97
C VAL A 364 -42.55 9.89 39.63
N THR A 365 -41.36 9.89 39.04
CA THR A 365 -40.12 9.89 39.82
C THR A 365 -39.03 10.68 39.07
N THR A 366 -38.75 11.83 39.62
CA THR A 366 -37.62 12.70 39.33
C THR A 366 -36.31 11.96 39.55
N LYS A 367 -35.49 11.76 38.50
CA LYS A 367 -34.07 11.46 38.63
C LYS A 367 -33.27 12.59 38.03
N GLU A 368 -32.50 13.24 38.90
CA GLU A 368 -31.54 14.28 38.59
C GLU A 368 -30.58 13.81 37.48
N LYS A 369 -30.52 14.58 36.40
CA LYS A 369 -29.48 14.44 35.38
C LYS A 369 -28.19 15.06 35.92
N ALA A 370 -27.28 14.21 36.39
CA ALA A 370 -25.91 14.58 36.62
C ALA A 370 -25.28 15.05 35.25
N LYS A 371 -24.93 16.32 35.20
CA LYS A 371 -24.13 16.90 34.10
C LYS A 371 -22.73 16.30 34.14
N THR A 372 -22.51 15.20 33.42
CA THR A 372 -21.18 14.69 33.15
C THR A 372 -20.50 15.69 32.19
N LYS A 373 -19.52 16.43 32.68
CA LYS A 373 -18.61 17.23 31.86
C LYS A 373 -17.87 16.29 30.92
N THR A 374 -18.24 16.24 29.65
CA THR A 374 -17.49 15.56 28.58
C THR A 374 -16.10 16.21 28.53
N LYS A 375 -15.08 15.49 28.99
CA LYS A 375 -13.69 15.83 28.74
C LYS A 375 -13.48 15.88 27.22
N LYS A 376 -12.91 16.99 26.69
CA LYS A 376 -12.40 17.05 25.32
C LYS A 376 -11.50 15.82 25.08
N PRO A 377 -11.67 15.07 23.98
CA PRO A 377 -10.78 13.97 23.69
C PRO A 377 -9.34 14.50 23.63
N ALA A 378 -8.42 13.76 24.24
CA ALA A 378 -7.00 14.10 24.19
C ALA A 378 -6.52 14.06 22.71
N PRO A 379 -5.62 14.93 22.28
CA PRO A 379 -5.09 14.92 20.92
C PRO A 379 -4.47 13.56 20.64
N GLN A 380 -4.94 12.90 19.57
CA GLN A 380 -4.45 11.59 19.19
C GLN A 380 -3.05 11.73 18.60
N LYS A 381 -2.09 10.99 19.13
CA LYS A 381 -0.72 10.99 18.61
C LYS A 381 -0.63 10.05 17.41
N MET A 382 -0.03 10.51 16.30
CA MET A 382 0.18 9.74 15.06
C MET A 382 1.64 9.39 14.85
N PRO A 383 1.95 8.24 14.19
CA PRO A 383 3.33 7.83 13.94
C PRO A 383 4.06 8.82 13.02
N VAL A 384 5.29 9.15 13.36
CA VAL A 384 6.21 9.92 12.52
C VAL A 384 7.26 8.98 11.97
N VAL A 385 7.31 8.86 10.65
CA VAL A 385 8.20 7.95 9.93
C VAL A 385 9.25 8.75 9.18
N ARG A 386 10.52 8.43 9.40
CA ARG A 386 11.63 8.91 8.58
C ARG A 386 11.81 7.94 7.40
N LEU A 387 11.51 8.42 6.20
CA LEU A 387 11.67 7.65 4.96
C LEU A 387 13.15 7.44 4.61
N ASN A 388 13.45 6.47 3.74
CA ASN A 388 14.80 6.25 3.21
C ASN A 388 15.39 7.49 2.52
N SER A 389 14.54 8.39 2.01
CA SER A 389 14.96 9.68 1.45
C SER A 389 15.41 10.72 2.50
N GLY A 390 15.35 10.39 3.78
CA GLY A 390 15.60 11.29 4.90
C GLY A 390 14.42 12.19 5.28
N ARG A 391 13.36 12.21 4.46
CA ARG A 391 12.16 13.03 4.72
C ARG A 391 11.32 12.40 5.84
N GLU A 392 10.79 13.22 6.73
CA GLU A 392 9.90 12.81 7.80
C GLU A 392 8.44 13.04 7.38
N VAL A 393 7.59 12.04 7.60
CA VAL A 393 6.17 12.07 7.29
C VAL A 393 5.34 11.59 8.48
N VAL A 394 4.18 12.20 8.70
CA VAL A 394 3.21 11.74 9.69
C VAL A 394 2.27 10.77 9.00
N ALA A 395 2.20 9.53 9.49
CA ALA A 395 1.31 8.51 8.97
C ALA A 395 -0.06 8.63 9.66
N GLU A 396 -0.98 9.37 9.05
CA GLU A 396 -2.36 9.46 9.51
C GLU A 396 -3.17 8.24 9.03
N PRO A 397 -4.29 7.90 9.70
CA PRO A 397 -5.17 6.84 9.25
C PRO A 397 -5.66 7.03 7.82
N GLU A 398 -5.69 5.95 7.09
CA GLU A 398 -6.17 5.86 5.71
C GLU A 398 -7.35 4.90 5.64
N GLU A 399 -8.30 5.18 4.77
CA GLU A 399 -9.50 4.39 4.61
C GLU A 399 -9.39 3.45 3.40
N TRP A 400 -9.58 2.15 3.60
CA TRP A 400 -9.81 1.16 2.55
C TRP A 400 -11.31 0.92 2.45
N MET A 401 -11.86 1.01 1.26
CA MET A 401 -13.29 0.90 1.03
C MET A 401 -13.62 -0.12 -0.06
N ILE A 402 -14.80 -0.67 0.02
CA ILE A 402 -15.44 -1.43 -1.04
C ILE A 402 -16.60 -0.58 -1.54
N GLU A 403 -16.56 -0.23 -2.82
CA GLU A 403 -17.59 0.54 -3.51
C GLU A 403 -18.46 -0.40 -4.36
N ASP A 404 -19.72 -0.04 -4.54
CA ASP A 404 -20.58 -0.69 -5.54
C ASP A 404 -20.26 -0.19 -6.96
N GLU A 405 -21.02 -0.66 -7.95
CA GLU A 405 -20.83 -0.32 -9.36
C GLU A 405 -21.12 1.15 -9.67
N THR A 406 -21.81 1.85 -8.76
CA THR A 406 -22.13 3.29 -8.85
C THR A 406 -21.10 4.16 -8.15
N GLY A 407 -20.23 3.57 -7.30
CA GLY A 407 -19.23 4.24 -6.50
C GLY A 407 -19.74 4.63 -5.11
N GLU A 408 -20.83 4.02 -4.63
CA GLU A 408 -21.29 4.14 -3.25
C GLU A 408 -20.50 3.20 -2.33
N VAL A 409 -20.09 3.68 -1.14
CA VAL A 409 -19.26 2.91 -0.20
C VAL A 409 -20.15 1.93 0.56
N LEU A 410 -19.91 0.63 0.36
CA LEU A 410 -20.61 -0.46 1.04
C LEU A 410 -19.96 -0.86 2.36
N ALA A 411 -18.66 -0.75 2.47
CA ALA A 411 -17.90 -1.03 3.68
C ALA A 411 -16.58 -0.26 3.67
N SER A 412 -16.11 0.12 4.86
CA SER A 412 -14.79 0.73 5.01
C SER A 412 -14.01 0.20 6.21
N TYR A 413 -12.70 0.28 6.09
CA TYR A 413 -11.69 -0.07 7.09
C TYR A 413 -10.70 1.08 7.16
N GLU A 414 -10.65 1.81 8.27
CA GLU A 414 -9.75 2.92 8.48
C GLU A 414 -8.68 2.54 9.52
N GLN A 415 -7.40 2.67 9.17
CA GLN A 415 -6.27 2.38 10.06
C GLN A 415 -5.02 3.15 9.59
N VAL A 416 -4.05 3.30 10.46
CA VAL A 416 -2.71 3.78 10.08
C VAL A 416 -2.14 2.88 8.98
N PRO A 417 -1.73 3.44 7.81
CA PRO A 417 -1.35 2.66 6.63
C PRO A 417 0.08 2.09 6.72
N LEU A 418 0.43 1.53 7.88
CA LEU A 418 1.75 0.98 8.17
C LEU A 418 1.65 -0.51 8.52
N CYS A 419 2.70 -1.24 8.17
CA CYS A 419 2.98 -2.57 8.73
C CYS A 419 4.45 -2.68 9.14
N LEU A 420 4.75 -3.63 10.03
CA LEU A 420 6.12 -3.99 10.36
C LEU A 420 6.79 -4.61 9.14
N ALA A 421 8.04 -4.27 8.89
CA ALA A 421 8.70 -4.54 7.63
C ALA A 421 10.15 -5.03 7.74
N TRP A 422 10.51 -5.72 8.81
CA TRP A 422 11.79 -6.44 8.85
C TRP A 422 11.80 -7.63 7.88
N ALA A 423 10.64 -8.31 7.74
CA ALA A 423 10.47 -9.42 6.82
C ALA A 423 9.08 -9.44 6.18
N ILE A 424 9.01 -9.86 4.90
CA ILE A 424 7.77 -10.15 4.16
C ILE A 424 7.99 -11.34 3.22
N THR A 425 6.92 -11.96 2.72
CA THR A 425 7.05 -13.01 1.69
C THR A 425 7.01 -12.41 0.28
N ILE A 426 7.64 -13.09 -0.68
CA ILE A 426 7.59 -12.70 -2.11
C ILE A 426 6.14 -12.61 -2.59
N HIS A 427 5.26 -13.55 -2.19
CA HIS A 427 3.83 -13.49 -2.52
C HIS A 427 3.17 -12.20 -1.99
N LYS A 428 3.46 -11.82 -0.75
CA LYS A 428 2.93 -10.59 -0.16
C LYS A 428 3.54 -9.32 -0.76
N SER A 429 4.72 -9.41 -1.38
CA SER A 429 5.35 -8.26 -2.05
C SER A 429 4.75 -7.96 -3.43
N GLN A 430 3.91 -8.85 -3.98
CA GLN A 430 3.28 -8.63 -5.28
C GLN A 430 2.45 -7.33 -5.29
N GLY A 431 2.55 -6.56 -6.36
CA GLY A 431 1.95 -5.22 -6.47
C GLY A 431 2.69 -4.10 -5.74
N MET A 432 3.75 -4.41 -4.95
CA MET A 432 4.59 -3.40 -4.26
C MET A 432 5.72 -2.89 -5.15
N THR A 433 6.27 -1.74 -4.75
CA THR A 433 7.53 -1.20 -5.26
C THR A 433 8.44 -0.91 -4.08
N LEU A 434 9.64 -1.49 -4.07
CA LEU A 434 10.61 -1.38 -2.99
C LEU A 434 11.81 -0.56 -3.45
N ASP A 435 12.29 0.35 -2.60
CA ASP A 435 13.54 1.08 -2.84
C ASP A 435 14.74 0.17 -2.60
N ALA A 436 14.68 -0.69 -1.59
CA ALA A 436 15.71 -1.67 -1.28
C ALA A 436 15.14 -2.94 -0.63
N ALA A 437 15.78 -4.09 -0.90
CA ALA A 437 15.45 -5.36 -0.27
C ALA A 437 16.66 -6.30 -0.17
N GLU A 438 16.68 -7.10 0.90
CA GLU A 438 17.49 -8.32 0.98
C GLU A 438 16.65 -9.48 0.45
N ILE A 439 17.11 -10.19 -0.58
CA ILE A 439 16.35 -11.25 -1.25
C ILE A 439 17.11 -12.57 -1.17
N ASP A 440 16.48 -13.59 -0.59
CA ASP A 440 17.02 -14.96 -0.57
C ASP A 440 16.25 -15.84 -1.55
N LEU A 441 16.87 -16.16 -2.69
CA LEU A 441 16.35 -17.04 -3.72
C LEU A 441 17.00 -18.44 -3.70
N SER A 442 17.85 -18.76 -2.72
CA SER A 442 18.54 -20.05 -2.62
C SER A 442 17.56 -21.23 -2.46
N ARG A 443 16.35 -20.95 -1.96
CA ARG A 443 15.28 -21.93 -1.75
C ARG A 443 14.06 -21.69 -2.63
N THR A 444 14.27 -21.11 -3.81
CA THR A 444 13.20 -20.97 -4.81
C THR A 444 12.69 -22.35 -5.21
N PHE A 445 11.38 -22.54 -5.16
CA PHE A 445 10.70 -23.81 -5.44
C PHE A 445 9.63 -23.70 -6.53
N GLU A 446 9.28 -22.49 -6.95
CA GLU A 446 8.27 -22.21 -7.96
C GLU A 446 8.84 -21.31 -9.07
N LEU A 447 8.54 -21.68 -10.33
CA LEU A 447 8.94 -20.90 -11.50
C LEU A 447 8.33 -19.49 -11.45
N GLY A 448 9.09 -18.47 -11.83
CA GLY A 448 8.69 -17.07 -11.79
C GLY A 448 8.89 -16.38 -10.44
N GLN A 449 9.18 -17.12 -9.36
CA GLN A 449 9.31 -16.56 -8.00
C GLN A 449 10.44 -15.53 -7.90
N GLY A 450 11.60 -15.83 -8.53
CA GLY A 450 12.74 -14.89 -8.58
C GLY A 450 12.40 -13.66 -9.45
N TYR A 451 11.76 -13.86 -10.60
CA TYR A 451 11.30 -12.75 -11.43
C TYR A 451 10.37 -11.80 -10.64
N VAL A 452 9.41 -12.35 -9.87
CA VAL A 452 8.53 -11.53 -9.03
C VAL A 452 9.32 -10.76 -7.99
N ALA A 453 10.26 -11.41 -7.29
CA ALA A 453 11.06 -10.77 -6.25
C ALA A 453 11.91 -9.62 -6.80
N LEU A 454 12.67 -9.87 -7.86
CA LEU A 454 13.53 -8.87 -8.50
C LEU A 454 12.71 -7.71 -9.08
N SER A 455 11.57 -8.00 -9.71
CA SER A 455 10.70 -6.97 -10.29
C SER A 455 10.03 -6.05 -9.27
N ARG A 456 10.20 -6.28 -7.97
CA ARG A 456 9.74 -5.35 -6.90
C ARG A 456 10.63 -4.14 -6.78
N LEU A 457 11.89 -4.26 -7.11
CA LEU A 457 12.90 -3.22 -6.96
C LEU A 457 12.89 -2.21 -8.11
N LYS A 458 13.39 -1.02 -7.82
CA LYS A 458 13.56 0.07 -8.81
C LYS A 458 14.86 -0.04 -9.57
N SER A 459 15.91 -0.55 -8.90
CA SER A 459 17.28 -0.66 -9.47
C SER A 459 18.09 -1.74 -8.78
N LEU A 460 19.24 -2.11 -9.38
CA LEU A 460 20.22 -3.03 -8.78
C LEU A 460 20.85 -2.44 -7.50
N ALA A 461 21.00 -1.12 -7.42
CA ALA A 461 21.54 -0.46 -6.23
C ALA A 461 20.72 -0.74 -4.95
N GLY A 462 19.41 -1.03 -5.11
CA GLY A 462 18.53 -1.42 -3.99
C GLY A 462 18.52 -2.92 -3.69
N LEU A 463 19.26 -3.76 -4.42
CA LEU A 463 19.27 -5.21 -4.25
C LEU A 463 20.45 -5.67 -3.39
N GLN A 464 20.19 -6.39 -2.30
CA GLN A 464 21.15 -7.30 -1.69
C GLN A 464 20.65 -8.73 -1.87
N LEU A 465 21.26 -9.47 -2.78
CA LEU A 465 20.93 -10.88 -3.00
C LEU A 465 21.70 -11.74 -2.00
N LEU A 466 21.01 -12.59 -1.26
CA LEU A 466 21.63 -13.46 -0.25
C LEU A 466 22.02 -14.83 -0.84
N GLY A 467 21.42 -15.19 -1.96
CA GLY A 467 21.69 -16.42 -2.70
C GLY A 467 20.62 -16.68 -3.74
N MET A 468 20.92 -17.52 -4.71
CA MET A 468 19.98 -17.97 -5.73
C MET A 468 20.27 -19.43 -6.13
N ASN A 469 19.24 -20.12 -6.61
CA ASN A 469 19.36 -21.46 -7.19
C ASN A 469 19.01 -21.44 -8.69
N GLU A 470 19.14 -22.56 -9.37
CA GLU A 470 18.89 -22.68 -10.82
C GLU A 470 17.46 -22.31 -11.22
N LEU A 471 16.46 -22.51 -10.33
CA LEU A 471 15.04 -22.17 -10.59
C LEU A 471 14.77 -20.67 -10.49
N SER A 472 15.63 -19.92 -9.82
CA SER A 472 15.37 -18.51 -9.48
C SER A 472 15.13 -17.62 -10.71
N LEU A 473 15.84 -17.90 -11.81
CA LEU A 473 15.76 -17.13 -13.05
C LEU A 473 14.94 -17.83 -14.14
N GLN A 474 14.23 -18.91 -13.77
CA GLN A 474 13.41 -19.68 -14.73
C GLN A 474 11.93 -19.25 -14.66
N LEU A 475 11.29 -19.30 -15.81
CA LEU A 475 9.87 -19.00 -16.01
C LEU A 475 9.14 -20.24 -16.54
N ASP A 476 7.83 -20.28 -16.29
CA ASP A 476 7.00 -21.39 -16.76
C ASP A 476 7.03 -21.53 -18.30
N PRO A 477 7.34 -22.71 -18.86
CA PRO A 477 7.43 -22.91 -20.31
C PRO A 477 6.10 -22.65 -21.03
N LEU A 478 4.95 -22.97 -20.38
CA LEU A 478 3.64 -22.75 -20.96
C LEU A 478 3.32 -21.26 -21.03
N ALA A 479 3.61 -20.51 -19.94
CA ALA A 479 3.48 -19.07 -19.90
C ALA A 479 4.33 -18.38 -20.98
N ARG A 480 5.58 -18.87 -21.20
CA ARG A 480 6.46 -18.37 -22.27
C ARG A 480 5.90 -18.64 -23.67
N GLY A 481 5.32 -19.81 -23.89
CA GLY A 481 4.65 -20.14 -25.14
C GLY A 481 3.47 -19.22 -25.42
N ALA A 482 2.66 -18.98 -24.39
CA ALA A 482 1.52 -18.06 -24.46
C ALA A 482 1.96 -16.60 -24.68
N ASP A 483 3.01 -16.14 -23.99
CA ASP A 483 3.53 -14.76 -24.13
C ASP A 483 3.95 -14.43 -25.55
N LYS A 484 4.63 -15.34 -26.24
CA LYS A 484 4.95 -15.19 -27.68
C LYS A 484 3.70 -14.98 -28.53
N ARG A 485 2.65 -15.72 -28.25
CA ARG A 485 1.38 -15.54 -28.96
C ARG A 485 0.69 -14.22 -28.60
N PHE A 486 0.76 -13.80 -27.33
CA PHE A 486 0.21 -12.51 -26.88
C PHE A 486 0.89 -11.32 -27.56
N LEU A 487 2.20 -11.37 -27.76
CA LEU A 487 2.94 -10.34 -28.51
C LEU A 487 2.41 -10.25 -29.95
N ILE A 488 2.29 -11.36 -30.67
CA ILE A 488 1.76 -11.38 -32.04
C ILE A 488 0.34 -10.80 -32.08
N LEU A 489 -0.53 -11.25 -31.18
CA LEU A 489 -1.93 -10.76 -31.13
C LEU A 489 -2.00 -9.28 -30.78
N SER A 490 -1.07 -8.75 -30.00
CA SER A 490 -0.98 -7.33 -29.68
C SER A 490 -0.57 -6.51 -30.89
N ASP A 491 0.42 -6.97 -31.65
CA ASP A 491 0.86 -6.29 -32.87
C ASP A 491 -0.29 -6.29 -33.92
N GLU A 492 -0.98 -7.42 -34.08
CA GLU A 492 -2.16 -7.53 -34.94
C GLU A 492 -3.27 -6.55 -34.50
N ALA A 493 -3.52 -6.44 -33.20
CA ALA A 493 -4.51 -5.52 -32.65
C ALA A 493 -4.10 -4.07 -32.89
N ASP A 494 -2.86 -3.68 -32.55
CA ASP A 494 -2.37 -2.30 -32.75
C ASP A 494 -2.44 -1.89 -34.22
N ALA A 495 -2.00 -2.74 -35.13
CA ALA A 495 -2.08 -2.51 -36.58
C ALA A 495 -3.54 -2.33 -37.06
N ASN A 496 -4.46 -3.20 -36.63
CA ASN A 496 -5.85 -3.12 -37.02
C ASN A 496 -6.53 -1.84 -36.54
N TYR A 497 -6.25 -1.42 -35.31
CA TYR A 497 -6.84 -0.18 -34.76
C TYR A 497 -6.15 1.08 -35.25
N ALA A 498 -4.86 1.03 -35.60
CA ALA A 498 -4.13 2.14 -36.23
C ALA A 498 -4.66 2.47 -37.65
N MET A 499 -5.28 1.50 -38.33
CA MET A 499 -5.91 1.73 -39.66
C MET A 499 -7.26 2.44 -39.57
N LEU A 500 -7.86 2.55 -38.40
CA LEU A 500 -9.13 3.25 -38.22
C LEU A 500 -8.89 4.75 -38.14
N ASP A 501 -9.65 5.50 -38.93
CA ASP A 501 -9.65 6.97 -38.81
C ASP A 501 -10.26 7.41 -37.46
N GLU A 502 -9.92 8.64 -37.06
CA GLU A 502 -10.35 9.19 -35.76
C GLU A 502 -11.89 9.23 -35.61
N LYS A 503 -12.61 9.48 -36.73
CA LYS A 503 -14.07 9.50 -36.73
C LYS A 503 -14.67 8.13 -36.50
N SER A 504 -14.17 7.12 -37.17
CA SER A 504 -14.60 5.71 -37.00
C SER A 504 -14.30 5.20 -35.58
N MET A 505 -13.13 5.57 -35.05
CA MET A 505 -12.76 5.24 -33.66
C MET A 505 -13.74 5.90 -32.67
N THR A 506 -14.00 7.19 -32.80
CA THR A 506 -14.92 7.95 -31.95
C THR A 506 -16.34 7.38 -32.02
N GLN A 507 -16.84 7.06 -33.23
CA GLN A 507 -18.15 6.42 -33.38
C GLN A 507 -18.22 5.05 -32.67
N SER A 508 -17.15 4.26 -32.73
CA SER A 508 -17.09 2.99 -32.01
C SER A 508 -17.19 3.19 -30.50
N HIS A 509 -16.46 4.18 -29.96
CA HIS A 509 -16.53 4.52 -28.54
C HIS A 509 -17.94 4.97 -28.11
N GLU A 510 -18.56 5.86 -28.87
CA GLU A 510 -19.91 6.37 -28.59
C GLU A 510 -20.96 5.25 -28.66
N LYS A 511 -20.88 4.40 -29.68
CA LYS A 511 -21.75 3.23 -29.84
C LYS A 511 -21.67 2.30 -28.62
N PHE A 512 -20.46 2.04 -28.13
CA PHE A 512 -20.28 1.20 -26.93
C PHE A 512 -20.92 1.85 -25.70
N ILE A 513 -20.68 3.14 -25.45
CA ILE A 513 -21.26 3.84 -24.31
C ILE A 513 -22.78 3.78 -24.32
N LEU A 514 -23.42 4.09 -25.48
CA LEU A 514 -24.87 4.04 -25.61
C LEU A 514 -25.42 2.63 -25.43
N LYS A 515 -24.76 1.60 -26.03
CA LYS A 515 -25.14 0.18 -25.85
C LYS A 515 -25.07 -0.25 -24.38
N SER A 516 -24.14 0.29 -23.63
CA SER A 516 -23.94 -0.02 -22.20
C SER A 516 -24.81 0.82 -21.26
N GLY A 517 -25.83 1.51 -21.78
CA GLY A 517 -26.73 2.35 -20.98
C GLY A 517 -26.08 3.64 -20.45
N GLY A 518 -24.91 3.99 -20.92
CA GLY A 518 -24.20 5.20 -20.56
C GLY A 518 -24.70 6.45 -21.28
N THR A 519 -24.08 7.59 -21.01
CA THR A 519 -24.44 8.89 -21.58
C THR A 519 -23.28 9.55 -22.30
N LEU A 520 -23.59 10.28 -23.40
CA LEU A 520 -22.67 11.15 -24.11
C LEU A 520 -22.87 12.63 -23.73
N SER A 521 -23.75 12.92 -22.76
CA SER A 521 -24.04 14.29 -22.32
C SER A 521 -22.79 14.95 -21.75
N LYS A 522 -22.32 16.00 -22.43
CA LYS A 522 -21.15 16.78 -22.03
C LYS A 522 -21.31 17.35 -20.62
N SER A 523 -22.52 17.82 -20.26
CA SER A 523 -22.80 18.37 -18.92
C SER A 523 -22.59 17.33 -17.81
N VAL A 524 -22.96 16.06 -18.04
CA VAL A 524 -22.75 14.96 -17.07
C VAL A 524 -21.28 14.63 -16.95
N ILE A 525 -20.55 14.55 -18.07
CA ILE A 525 -19.12 14.26 -18.11
C ILE A 525 -18.33 15.36 -17.41
N ASP A 526 -18.66 16.64 -17.71
CA ASP A 526 -18.02 17.81 -17.11
C ASP A 526 -18.33 17.89 -15.59
N ALA A 527 -19.57 17.55 -15.19
CA ALA A 527 -19.94 17.49 -13.77
C ALA A 527 -19.08 16.45 -13.00
N TYR A 528 -18.86 15.27 -13.59
CA TYR A 528 -17.98 14.26 -13.00
C TYR A 528 -16.52 14.75 -12.92
N ALA A 529 -16.01 15.35 -14.00
CA ALA A 529 -14.66 15.90 -14.03
C ALA A 529 -14.48 17.00 -12.95
N ASN A 530 -15.46 17.88 -12.80
CA ASN A 530 -15.48 18.93 -11.78
C ASN A 530 -15.55 18.33 -10.35
N LEU A 531 -16.32 17.26 -10.15
CA LEU A 531 -16.37 16.55 -8.86
C LEU A 531 -15.01 15.97 -8.52
N GLN A 532 -14.35 15.30 -9.46
CA GLN A 532 -13.00 14.74 -9.27
C GLN A 532 -11.97 15.85 -9.01
N LYS A 533 -12.06 16.97 -9.74
CA LYS A 533 -11.22 18.14 -9.51
C LYS A 533 -11.41 18.71 -8.11
N ARG A 534 -12.66 18.91 -7.66
CA ARG A 534 -12.96 19.37 -6.30
C ARG A 534 -12.46 18.41 -5.23
N ARG A 535 -12.60 17.08 -5.44
CA ARG A 535 -12.04 16.07 -4.53
C ARG A 535 -10.52 16.21 -4.43
N ARG A 536 -9.81 16.37 -5.56
CA ARG A 536 -8.36 16.61 -5.58
C ARG A 536 -7.98 17.93 -4.91
N GLU A 537 -8.69 19.02 -5.22
CA GLU A 537 -8.45 20.34 -4.62
C GLU A 537 -8.72 20.34 -3.11
N GLN A 538 -9.76 19.63 -2.65
CA GLN A 538 -10.05 19.45 -1.23
C GLN A 538 -8.95 18.62 -0.55
N GLN A 539 -8.51 17.56 -1.19
CA GLN A 539 -7.37 16.78 -0.75
C GLN A 539 -6.11 17.65 -0.69
N GLN A 540 -5.82 18.43 -1.74
CA GLN A 540 -4.67 19.33 -1.81
C GLN A 540 -4.71 20.46 -0.78
N ALA A 541 -5.86 21.10 -0.59
CA ALA A 541 -6.03 22.15 0.43
C ALA A 541 -5.90 21.60 1.87
N GLN A 542 -6.28 20.34 2.09
CA GLN A 542 -6.01 19.65 3.36
C GLN A 542 -4.51 19.37 3.55
N GLN A 543 -3.79 19.07 2.47
CA GLN A 543 -2.35 18.83 2.44
C GLN A 543 -1.56 20.10 2.72
N ASP A 544 -1.88 21.18 2.01
CA ASP A 544 -1.22 22.48 2.22
C ASP A 544 -1.38 22.97 3.66
N LYS A 545 -2.53 22.69 4.29
CA LYS A 545 -2.74 22.92 5.73
C LYS A 545 -1.90 21.98 6.58
N LYS A 546 -1.77 20.71 6.23
CA LYS A 546 -0.97 19.70 6.93
C LYS A 546 0.52 19.97 6.77
N GLN A 547 0.98 20.35 5.59
CA GLN A 547 2.37 20.69 5.31
C GLN A 547 2.80 21.98 6.04
N LYS A 548 1.92 23.00 6.09
CA LYS A 548 2.13 24.21 6.89
C LYS A 548 2.15 23.92 8.40
N LEU A 549 1.36 22.96 8.87
CA LEU A 549 1.37 22.53 10.26
C LEU A 549 2.63 21.73 10.60
N GLY A 550 3.07 20.82 9.70
CA GLY A 550 4.31 20.07 9.84
C GLY A 550 5.55 20.98 9.86
N SER A 551 5.63 21.94 8.94
CA SER A 551 6.71 22.94 8.93
C SER A 551 6.67 23.84 10.14
N GLN A 552 5.49 24.25 10.63
CA GLN A 552 5.37 25.04 11.87
C GLN A 552 5.76 24.25 13.14
N ILE A 553 5.62 22.92 13.14
CA ILE A 553 6.06 22.06 14.26
C ILE A 553 7.58 21.86 14.19
N ALA A 554 8.14 21.65 13.01
CA ALA A 554 9.58 21.59 12.77
C ALA A 554 10.26 22.95 13.08
N ASP A 555 9.71 24.05 12.58
CA ASP A 555 10.16 25.42 12.89
C ASP A 555 10.07 25.76 14.39
N LYS A 556 9.02 25.30 15.10
CA LYS A 556 8.92 25.53 16.55
C LYS A 556 9.94 24.74 17.34
N SER A 557 10.28 23.51 16.99
CA SER A 557 11.32 22.75 17.70
C SER A 557 12.71 23.34 17.41
N GLU A 558 12.98 23.67 16.17
CA GLU A 558 14.25 24.28 15.74
C GLU A 558 14.39 25.71 16.24
N SER A 559 13.33 26.51 16.19
CA SER A 559 13.32 27.85 16.80
C SER A 559 13.43 27.81 18.35
N THR A 560 12.94 26.74 18.98
CA THR A 560 13.06 26.51 20.41
C THR A 560 14.50 26.18 20.81
N LEU A 561 15.19 25.33 20.05
CA LEU A 561 16.61 25.05 20.25
C LEU A 561 17.48 26.25 19.88
N LEU A 562 17.19 26.93 18.77
CA LEU A 562 17.89 28.13 18.33
C LEU A 562 17.80 29.26 19.37
N ALA A 563 16.62 29.51 19.93
CA ALA A 563 16.45 30.52 20.99
C ALA A 563 17.16 30.12 22.29
N THR A 564 17.35 28.85 22.62
CA THR A 564 18.18 28.40 23.73
C THR A 564 19.67 28.63 23.41
N ARG A 565 20.08 28.34 22.15
CA ARG A 565 21.45 28.58 21.68
C ARG A 565 21.85 30.06 21.78
N LEU A 566 21.01 30.96 21.30
CA LEU A 566 21.25 32.40 21.35
C LEU A 566 21.46 32.90 22.78
N LEU A 567 20.70 32.39 23.75
CA LEU A 567 20.85 32.77 25.16
C LEU A 567 22.10 32.13 25.81
N LEU A 568 22.55 30.97 25.31
CA LEU A 568 23.85 30.38 25.71
C LEU A 568 25.03 31.21 25.20
N ASP A 569 24.94 31.71 23.98
CA ASP A 569 25.97 32.57 23.38
C ASP A 569 26.15 33.89 24.19
N GLU A 570 25.09 34.33 24.91
CA GLU A 570 25.14 35.47 25.88
C GLU A 570 25.71 35.07 27.25
N SER A 571 26.18 33.83 27.43
CA SER A 571 26.76 33.29 28.67
C SER A 571 25.81 33.34 29.88
N LEU A 572 24.51 33.26 29.67
CA LEU A 572 23.51 33.26 30.73
C LEU A 572 23.48 31.91 31.49
N SER A 573 23.12 31.95 32.77
CA SER A 573 22.95 30.74 33.57
C SER A 573 21.72 29.95 33.15
N ILE A 574 21.67 28.66 33.48
CA ILE A 574 20.49 27.80 33.20
C ILE A 574 19.22 28.38 33.85
N ALA A 575 19.35 29.00 35.04
CA ALA A 575 18.22 29.63 35.75
C ALA A 575 17.70 30.84 34.97
N ASP A 576 18.60 31.69 34.46
CA ASP A 576 18.24 32.89 33.69
C ASP A 576 17.62 32.52 32.33
N ILE A 577 18.19 31.52 31.65
CA ILE A 577 17.64 31.00 30.41
C ILE A 577 16.22 30.39 30.65
N ALA A 578 16.06 29.67 31.75
CA ALA A 578 14.78 29.06 32.12
C ALA A 578 13.72 30.14 32.41
N HIS A 579 14.11 31.16 33.14
CA HIS A 579 13.26 32.33 33.47
C HIS A 579 12.86 33.09 32.19
N THR A 580 13.85 33.46 31.37
CA THR A 580 13.64 34.20 30.10
C THR A 580 12.77 33.46 29.14
N ARG A 581 12.88 32.12 29.10
CA ARG A 581 12.09 31.24 28.21
C ARG A 581 10.75 30.79 28.79
N GLY A 582 10.48 31.07 30.08
CA GLY A 582 9.29 30.53 30.77
C GLY A 582 9.25 29.00 30.82
N LEU A 583 10.40 28.33 30.91
CA LEU A 583 10.55 26.89 30.88
C LEU A 583 11.20 26.37 32.17
N ALA A 584 10.97 25.10 32.50
CA ALA A 584 11.66 24.48 33.63
C ALA A 584 13.17 24.30 33.32
N GLN A 585 14.03 24.46 34.34
CA GLN A 585 15.49 24.28 34.20
C GLN A 585 15.85 22.89 33.62
N SER A 586 15.12 21.85 33.99
CA SER A 586 15.31 20.50 33.43
C SER A 586 15.05 20.44 31.92
N THR A 587 14.15 21.25 31.39
CA THR A 587 13.87 21.38 29.95
C THR A 587 15.02 22.11 29.25
N ILE A 588 15.57 23.19 29.86
CA ILE A 588 16.74 23.88 29.31
C ILE A 588 17.95 22.96 29.27
N MET A 589 18.22 22.21 30.33
CA MET A 589 19.33 21.24 30.36
C MET A 589 19.20 20.19 29.24
N ARG A 590 17.97 19.73 28.96
CA ARG A 590 17.73 18.83 27.83
C ARG A 590 18.03 19.49 26.47
N HIS A 591 17.59 20.77 26.28
CA HIS A 591 17.90 21.53 25.07
C HIS A 591 19.43 21.71 24.90
N ILE A 592 20.15 21.98 25.96
CA ILE A 592 21.63 22.13 25.94
C ILE A 592 22.28 20.78 25.57
N SER A 593 21.81 19.65 26.13
CA SER A 593 22.29 18.34 25.81
C SER A 593 22.02 17.98 24.32
N ASP A 594 20.83 18.31 23.80
CA ASP A 594 20.50 18.08 22.40
C ASP A 594 21.30 18.97 21.45
N LEU A 595 21.55 20.25 21.83
CA LEU A 595 22.40 21.16 21.07
C LEU A 595 23.86 20.69 21.06
N LYS A 596 24.42 20.28 22.19
CA LYS A 596 25.80 19.79 22.28
C LYS A 596 26.03 18.47 21.54
N ARG A 597 25.00 17.61 21.46
CA ARG A 597 25.04 16.41 20.64
C ARG A 597 25.05 16.73 19.14
N LYS A 598 24.31 17.78 18.71
CA LYS A 598 24.29 18.23 17.30
C LYS A 598 25.55 19.05 16.96
N ASP A 599 26.08 19.77 17.88
CA ASP A 599 27.24 20.61 17.73
C ASP A 599 28.20 20.44 18.95
N PRO A 600 29.13 19.48 18.88
CA PRO A 600 30.10 19.24 19.96
C PRO A 600 30.95 20.48 20.33
N SER A 601 31.09 21.43 19.41
CA SER A 601 31.86 22.69 19.62
C SER A 601 31.04 23.79 20.31
N LEU A 602 29.78 23.53 20.69
CA LEU A 602 28.91 24.52 21.36
C LEU A 602 29.59 25.15 22.56
N ALA A 603 29.68 26.47 22.55
CA ALA A 603 30.27 27.24 23.63
C ALA A 603 29.31 27.31 24.85
N CYS A 604 29.47 26.36 25.78
CA CYS A 604 28.69 26.33 27.02
C CYS A 604 29.55 26.03 28.25
N ASP A 605 30.86 26.25 28.16
CA ASP A 605 31.82 25.95 29.24
C ASP A 605 31.58 26.78 30.51
N HIS A 606 30.94 27.96 30.41
CA HIS A 606 30.51 28.77 31.54
C HIS A 606 29.46 28.07 32.44
N LEU A 607 28.78 27.02 31.91
CA LEU A 607 27.83 26.22 32.66
C LEU A 607 28.45 24.98 33.31
N ARG A 608 29.72 24.69 33.01
CA ARG A 608 30.42 23.52 33.52
C ARG A 608 30.56 23.59 35.05
N PRO A 609 30.14 22.52 35.75
CA PRO A 609 30.41 22.43 37.21
C PRO A 609 31.90 22.50 37.53
N ASP A 610 32.23 22.82 38.78
CA ASP A 610 33.61 22.80 39.21
C ASP A 610 34.33 21.46 39.02
N ASP A 611 35.67 21.51 38.97
CA ASP A 611 36.46 20.32 38.66
C ASP A 611 36.33 19.21 39.74
N ALA A 612 36.00 19.55 40.98
CA ALA A 612 35.76 18.56 42.04
C ALA A 612 34.48 17.79 41.78
N VAL A 613 33.38 18.48 41.38
CA VAL A 613 32.12 17.87 41.00
C VAL A 613 32.30 17.05 39.73
N MET A 614 32.96 17.58 38.70
CA MET A 614 33.23 16.88 37.44
C MET A 614 34.00 15.58 37.67
N THR A 615 35.02 15.60 38.51
CA THR A 615 35.83 14.44 38.86
C THR A 615 35.00 13.40 39.63
N ALA A 616 34.23 13.83 40.63
CA ALA A 616 33.39 12.94 41.42
C ALA A 616 32.32 12.24 40.58
N VAL A 617 31.60 13.01 39.75
CA VAL A 617 30.55 12.46 38.86
C VAL A 617 31.16 11.56 37.77
N GLY A 618 32.31 11.95 37.20
CA GLY A 618 33.02 11.15 36.19
C GLY A 618 33.50 9.82 36.73
N ASN A 619 34.09 9.81 37.94
CA ASN A 619 34.49 8.54 38.59
C ASN A 619 33.28 7.62 38.90
N ALA A 620 32.20 8.20 39.43
CA ALA A 620 30.98 7.45 39.69
C ALA A 620 30.38 6.86 38.39
N TYR A 621 30.36 7.66 37.31
CA TYR A 621 29.90 7.24 35.99
C TYR A 621 30.72 6.04 35.46
N VAL A 622 32.05 6.11 35.53
CA VAL A 622 32.94 5.03 35.08
C VAL A 622 32.73 3.76 35.88
N ILE A 623 32.63 3.87 37.20
CA ILE A 623 32.43 2.73 38.11
C ILE A 623 31.09 2.00 37.78
N ILE A 624 30.00 2.75 37.63
CA ILE A 624 28.69 2.20 37.30
C ILE A 624 28.70 1.58 35.91
N LYS A 625 29.35 2.24 34.94
CA LYS A 625 29.48 1.73 33.57
C LYS A 625 30.26 0.42 33.50
N VAL A 626 31.33 0.28 34.30
CA VAL A 626 32.14 -0.93 34.37
C VAL A 626 31.39 -2.05 35.12
N ALA A 627 30.62 -1.72 36.17
CA ALA A 627 29.79 -2.68 36.89
C ALA A 627 28.67 -3.28 36.04
N ASN A 628 28.24 -2.57 35.01
CA ASN A 628 27.28 -2.99 33.98
C ASN A 628 26.02 -3.68 34.50
N ASN A 629 25.47 -3.17 35.63
CA ASN A 629 24.23 -3.71 36.18
C ASN A 629 23.04 -3.22 35.34
N PRO A 630 22.22 -4.10 34.72
CA PRO A 630 21.11 -3.70 33.82
C PRO A 630 20.12 -2.72 34.47
N ASN A 631 19.93 -2.72 35.77
CA ASN A 631 19.03 -1.82 36.48
C ASN A 631 19.51 -0.38 36.54
N ASP A 632 20.80 -0.13 36.32
CA ASP A 632 21.43 1.18 36.40
C ASP A 632 21.39 1.96 35.07
N PHE A 633 20.89 1.32 34.00
CA PHE A 633 20.79 1.95 32.69
C PHE A 633 19.34 2.28 32.32
N ASN A 634 19.18 3.34 31.54
CA ASN A 634 17.93 3.66 30.84
C ASN A 634 17.79 2.74 29.61
N ASP A 635 16.59 2.69 29.06
CA ASP A 635 16.27 1.91 27.86
C ASP A 635 17.11 2.29 26.63
N ASN A 636 17.70 3.48 26.60
CA ASN A 636 18.61 3.97 25.56
C ASN A 636 20.10 3.72 25.84
N GLY A 637 20.41 2.88 26.83
CA GLY A 637 21.79 2.53 27.21
C GLY A 637 22.55 3.61 28.00
N THR A 638 21.93 4.73 28.34
CA THR A 638 22.54 5.76 29.18
C THR A 638 22.39 5.40 30.67
N ILE A 639 23.39 5.74 31.49
CA ILE A 639 23.32 5.50 32.94
C ILE A 639 22.26 6.39 33.57
N LYS A 640 21.40 5.84 34.42
CA LYS A 640 20.42 6.57 35.22
C LYS A 640 21.14 7.50 36.22
N ILE A 641 20.53 8.62 36.51
CA ILE A 641 21.12 9.57 37.48
C ILE A 641 21.08 9.04 38.91
N LYS A 642 20.05 8.23 39.26
CA LYS A 642 19.86 7.72 40.61
C LYS A 642 21.03 6.85 41.08
N PRO A 643 21.59 5.88 40.36
CA PRO A 643 22.79 5.13 40.76
C PRO A 643 24.00 6.03 41.02
N ILE A 644 24.20 7.06 40.19
CA ILE A 644 25.29 8.04 40.39
C ILE A 644 25.07 8.80 41.70
N TYR A 645 23.88 9.30 41.95
CA TYR A 645 23.50 10.01 43.15
C TYR A 645 23.69 9.16 44.42
N GLU A 646 23.29 7.90 44.40
CA GLU A 646 23.47 6.95 45.51
C GLU A 646 24.97 6.61 45.72
N HIS A 647 25.74 6.46 44.62
CA HIS A 647 27.18 6.20 44.70
C HIS A 647 27.93 7.38 45.33
N LEU A 648 27.50 8.62 45.03
CA LEU A 648 28.02 9.86 45.59
C LEU A 648 27.49 10.12 47.02
N LYS A 649 26.83 9.16 47.66
CA LYS A 649 26.25 9.26 49.02
C LYS A 649 25.36 10.52 49.16
N GLN A 650 24.65 10.87 48.10
CA GLN A 650 23.71 12.00 48.04
C GLN A 650 24.35 13.39 48.29
N SER A 651 25.67 13.50 48.11
CA SER A 651 26.41 14.74 48.35
C SER A 651 26.30 15.81 47.27
N ILE A 652 25.85 15.42 46.04
CA ILE A 652 25.66 16.28 44.87
C ILE A 652 24.20 16.09 44.39
N ASP A 653 23.50 17.21 44.18
CA ASP A 653 22.08 17.15 43.76
C ASP A 653 21.90 16.68 42.34
N TYR A 654 20.66 16.20 42.01
CA TYR A 654 20.31 15.62 40.73
C TYR A 654 20.53 16.53 39.53
N ASN A 655 20.33 17.85 39.68
CA ASN A 655 20.49 18.82 38.60
C ASN A 655 21.96 19.03 38.29
N THR A 656 22.79 19.13 39.30
CA THR A 656 24.25 19.27 39.18
C THR A 656 24.86 18.02 38.56
N ILE A 657 24.40 16.80 38.93
CA ILE A 657 24.82 15.55 38.28
C ILE A 657 24.39 15.53 36.81
N ARG A 658 23.16 15.93 36.50
CA ARG A 658 22.65 16.00 35.12
C ARG A 658 23.48 16.97 34.28
N LEU A 659 23.83 18.12 34.84
CA LEU A 659 24.66 19.12 34.17
C LEU A 659 26.07 18.57 33.91
N ALA A 660 26.70 17.95 34.89
CA ALA A 660 28.04 17.37 34.74
C ALA A 660 28.05 16.29 33.63
N LEU A 661 26.99 15.48 33.53
CA LEU A 661 26.87 14.43 32.50
C LEU A 661 26.83 15.02 31.07
N ILE A 662 26.36 16.25 30.84
CA ILE A 662 26.41 16.92 29.54
C ILE A 662 27.85 17.12 29.06
N PHE A 663 28.80 17.25 29.98
CA PHE A 663 30.23 17.46 29.69
C PHE A 663 31.06 16.19 29.76
N ILE A 664 30.55 15.11 30.38
CA ILE A 664 31.22 13.80 30.53
C ILE A 664 30.86 12.86 29.37
N THR A 665 29.63 12.93 28.89
CA THR A 665 29.09 12.09 27.80
C THR A 665 28.77 12.95 26.59
N PRO A 666 29.72 13.16 25.65
CA PRO A 666 29.50 13.94 24.44
C PRO A 666 28.52 13.25 23.45
#